data_465bb339941c17a2e074b21c8965abff
#
_entry.id   465bb339941c17a2e074b21c8965abff
#
_cell.length_a   1.000
_cell.length_b   1.000
_cell.length_c   1.000
_cell.angle_alpha   90.00
_cell.angle_beta   90.00
_cell.angle_gamma   90.00
#
_symmetry.space_group_name_H-M   'P 1'
#
loop_
_entity.id
_entity.type
_entity.pdbx_description
1 polymer ?
#
loop_
_entity_poly.entity_id
_entity_poly.type
_entity_poly.pdbx_seq_one_letter_code
_entity_poly.pdbx_strand_id
1 'polypeptide(L)'
;VFVTDGSVIYSASDLASAARCEYALLRGFDAKLGWGPAAPTDDEMLVRTAALGDEHERRRLDRLRAQFGGEVVVIGRPAFTPAGLTAAATATRRAIADGAPVVYQAAMFDGRFVGFADFLVREDDRYRVTDTKLARSAKVTALLQLAAYGDALTAAGVPVADDAELELGDGTVVRYRLDELIPVYRSQRARLELLLDEHYAAGRAVRWDDQGVQACFRCPLCVEQVRTADDLLLVAGMRVTQREKLIEAGIGTVRELAEHTGTVQTMSAGAFGKLAAQAKLQMLQRATGRPQFEVVDPQPLALLPEPNPGDLFFDFEGDPLWTADGRQWGLEYLFGVLEAGPAGAFRPLWAHNRNDERAALTQFLALVAKRRRRYPGMHIYHYAPYEKTALLRLAGRYGVGEDEVDDLLRNGVLVDLYPLVRKSIRVGAESFSLKALEPLYMGDQLRSGDVTTATDSITSYGRYCELLAEDRADEAATVLKEIADYNHYDCLSTRKLRDWLVIRAFESGVTPLGVQPVPKQDNIKDQDQLASSLRKFTGDAAVDDRTPEQMAVALVAAARGYHQREDKPFWWSHFDRLNYPVDEWSDNTDVFIGEAAVDVDWHTPPRARKPQRRVRLSGELARGDLNRHVYALYEPPAPPSMTDDPERRAAAHAEVIEVDDPSSPSEVVIIERADKDGNTFDQLPFALTPGAPVPTKPLRASIETTAQAVAAELPRLPRCALIDLLLRHPPRTRDGAPLPRSADTVADITAATLNLDSSYLAVHGPPGTGKTHTAARVINRLVTALFGDDRRVQAGLDHAAQNVLDHRVRLCDHTDAPGMGGDQAVDHPGGGVRLAGAGWSVHRQ
;
A
#
# COMPACT_ATOMS: atom_id res chain seq x y z
N VAL A 1 -4.50 17.06 -26.11
CA VAL A 1 -4.87 16.86 -27.52
C VAL A 1 -5.34 18.17 -28.14
N PHE A 2 -5.00 18.47 -29.37
CA PHE A 2 -5.51 19.58 -30.17
C PHE A 2 -5.36 19.27 -31.67
N VAL A 3 -6.05 20.02 -32.52
CA VAL A 3 -5.99 19.83 -33.97
C VAL A 3 -5.35 21.05 -34.61
N THR A 4 -4.47 20.80 -35.57
CA THR A 4 -3.87 21.81 -36.44
C THR A 4 -3.66 21.25 -37.82
N ASP A 5 -3.98 22.04 -38.87
CA ASP A 5 -3.90 21.62 -40.29
C ASP A 5 -4.54 20.27 -40.58
N GLY A 6 -5.65 19.95 -39.89
CA GLY A 6 -6.38 18.67 -40.00
C GLY A 6 -5.71 17.46 -39.35
N SER A 7 -4.61 17.64 -38.66
CA SER A 7 -3.90 16.59 -37.92
C SER A 7 -4.13 16.69 -36.43
N VAL A 8 -4.37 15.55 -35.77
CA VAL A 8 -4.49 15.47 -34.31
C VAL A 8 -3.09 15.39 -33.70
N ILE A 9 -2.80 16.34 -32.80
CA ILE A 9 -1.55 16.38 -32.02
C ILE A 9 -1.88 16.05 -30.57
N TYR A 10 -1.09 15.19 -29.95
CA TYR A 10 -1.24 14.75 -28.57
C TYR A 10 0.11 14.80 -27.82
N SER A 11 0.01 14.85 -26.49
CA SER A 11 1.16 14.95 -25.59
C SER A 11 1.37 13.68 -24.76
N ALA A 12 2.53 13.59 -24.10
CA ALA A 12 2.80 12.58 -23.09
C ALA A 12 1.78 12.62 -21.93
N SER A 13 1.25 13.81 -21.59
CA SER A 13 0.17 13.97 -20.60
C SER A 13 -1.16 13.41 -21.10
N ASP A 14 -1.46 13.54 -22.40
CA ASP A 14 -2.67 12.95 -22.98
C ASP A 14 -2.59 11.41 -22.99
N LEU A 15 -1.41 10.85 -23.25
CA LEU A 15 -1.16 9.41 -23.10
C LEU A 15 -1.41 8.94 -21.66
N ALA A 16 -0.86 9.67 -20.67
CA ALA A 16 -1.10 9.40 -19.27
C ALA A 16 -2.58 9.55 -18.87
N SER A 17 -3.30 10.47 -19.51
CA SER A 17 -4.74 10.66 -19.30
C SER A 17 -5.57 9.54 -19.92
N ALA A 18 -5.21 9.08 -21.13
CA ALA A 18 -5.84 7.93 -21.78
C ALA A 18 -5.67 6.66 -20.94
N ALA A 19 -4.46 6.42 -20.43
CA ALA A 19 -4.17 5.28 -19.54
C ALA A 19 -4.97 5.31 -18.22
N ARG A 20 -5.48 6.47 -17.81
CA ARG A 20 -6.38 6.61 -16.66
C ARG A 20 -7.85 6.50 -17.06
N CYS A 21 -8.26 7.14 -18.16
CA CYS A 21 -9.64 7.20 -18.59
C CYS A 21 -9.74 7.74 -20.02
N GLU A 22 -9.99 6.88 -21.00
CA GLU A 22 -10.16 7.28 -22.39
C GLU A 22 -11.40 8.17 -22.58
N TYR A 23 -12.49 7.85 -21.89
CA TYR A 23 -13.72 8.65 -21.94
C TYR A 23 -13.46 10.11 -21.50
N ALA A 24 -12.76 10.31 -20.39
CA ALA A 24 -12.45 11.66 -19.92
C ALA A 24 -11.50 12.41 -20.88
N LEU A 25 -10.53 11.72 -21.47
CA LEU A 25 -9.66 12.31 -22.49
C LEU A 25 -10.46 12.80 -23.69
N LEU A 26 -11.35 11.95 -24.23
CA LEU A 26 -12.20 12.31 -25.39
C LEU A 26 -13.16 13.43 -25.06
N ARG A 27 -13.79 13.46 -23.88
CA ARG A 27 -14.62 14.57 -23.42
C ARG A 27 -13.83 15.89 -23.35
N GLY A 28 -12.57 15.85 -22.89
CA GLY A 28 -11.68 17.01 -22.91
C GLY A 28 -11.32 17.45 -24.34
N PHE A 29 -11.18 16.49 -25.26
CA PHE A 29 -10.94 16.76 -26.66
C PHE A 29 -12.17 17.36 -27.35
N ASP A 30 -13.37 16.82 -27.09
CA ASP A 30 -14.66 17.35 -27.55
C ASP A 30 -14.86 18.82 -27.19
N ALA A 31 -14.54 19.18 -25.94
CA ALA A 31 -14.64 20.57 -25.49
C ALA A 31 -13.75 21.51 -26.32
N LYS A 32 -12.53 21.07 -26.67
CA LYS A 32 -11.62 21.85 -27.53
C LYS A 32 -12.09 21.94 -28.99
N LEU A 33 -12.81 20.93 -29.47
CA LEU A 33 -13.43 20.91 -30.80
C LEU A 33 -14.77 21.65 -30.87
N GLY A 34 -15.31 22.07 -29.72
CA GLY A 34 -16.62 22.67 -29.61
C GLY A 34 -17.80 21.70 -29.75
N TRP A 35 -17.52 20.38 -29.60
CA TRP A 35 -18.55 19.32 -29.72
C TRP A 35 -19.25 19.03 -28.40
N GLY A 36 -18.69 19.50 -27.27
CA GLY A 36 -19.24 19.29 -25.94
C GLY A 36 -18.85 20.38 -24.93
N PRO A 37 -19.45 20.37 -23.74
CA PRO A 37 -19.12 21.34 -22.69
C PRO A 37 -17.70 21.10 -22.13
N ALA A 38 -17.05 22.18 -21.71
CA ALA A 38 -15.79 22.07 -20.97
C ALA A 38 -16.01 21.36 -19.62
N ALA A 39 -15.00 20.61 -19.17
CA ALA A 39 -15.01 20.05 -17.82
C ALA A 39 -14.95 21.19 -16.78
N PRO A 40 -15.59 21.04 -15.60
CA PRO A 40 -15.42 21.97 -14.49
C PRO A 40 -13.94 22.11 -14.12
N THR A 41 -13.47 23.32 -13.92
CA THR A 41 -12.06 23.63 -13.63
C THR A 41 -11.78 23.99 -12.17
N ASP A 42 -12.82 24.05 -11.32
CA ASP A 42 -12.76 24.64 -9.98
C ASP A 42 -12.40 23.60 -8.89
N ASP A 43 -11.42 22.75 -9.14
CA ASP A 43 -10.88 21.82 -8.14
C ASP A 43 -9.66 22.44 -7.44
N GLU A 44 -9.89 23.05 -6.27
CA GLU A 44 -8.84 23.68 -5.44
C GLU A 44 -7.73 22.68 -5.06
N MET A 45 -8.08 21.42 -4.81
CA MET A 45 -7.09 20.38 -4.51
C MET A 45 -6.19 20.08 -5.71
N LEU A 46 -6.75 20.13 -6.92
CA LEU A 46 -5.97 19.93 -8.14
C LEU A 46 -5.00 21.10 -8.34
N VAL A 47 -5.45 22.34 -8.13
CA VAL A 47 -4.61 23.56 -8.21
C VAL A 47 -3.48 23.48 -7.18
N ARG A 48 -3.78 23.14 -5.93
CA ARG A 48 -2.79 22.98 -4.87
C ARG A 48 -1.78 21.86 -5.18
N THR A 49 -2.25 20.73 -5.68
CA THR A 49 -1.37 19.60 -6.07
C THR A 49 -0.43 20.01 -7.21
N ALA A 50 -0.92 20.76 -8.18
CA ALA A 50 -0.11 21.29 -9.29
C ALA A 50 0.98 22.24 -8.76
N ALA A 51 0.63 23.20 -7.90
CA ALA A 51 1.60 24.13 -7.31
C ALA A 51 2.71 23.42 -6.50
N LEU A 52 2.36 22.37 -5.75
CA LEU A 52 3.35 21.55 -5.03
C LEU A 52 4.22 20.74 -5.99
N GLY A 53 3.67 20.30 -7.13
CA GLY A 53 4.43 19.64 -8.20
C GLY A 53 5.47 20.57 -8.81
N ASP A 54 5.06 21.81 -9.16
CA ASP A 54 5.95 22.83 -9.71
C ASP A 54 7.07 23.19 -8.71
N GLU A 55 6.76 23.24 -7.42
CA GLU A 55 7.75 23.47 -6.38
C GLU A 55 8.75 22.32 -6.25
N HIS A 56 8.28 21.07 -6.34
CA HIS A 56 9.15 19.89 -6.31
C HIS A 56 10.11 19.88 -7.50
N GLU A 57 9.61 20.15 -8.70
CA GLU A 57 10.42 20.26 -9.93
C GLU A 57 11.46 21.42 -9.81
N ARG A 58 11.05 22.57 -9.27
CA ARG A 58 11.95 23.71 -9.06
C ARG A 58 13.08 23.40 -8.09
N ARG A 59 12.82 22.66 -7.00
CA ARG A 59 13.86 22.20 -6.08
C ARG A 59 14.90 21.31 -6.77
N ARG A 60 14.46 20.46 -7.69
CA ARG A 60 15.39 19.65 -8.50
C ARG A 60 16.24 20.55 -9.42
N LEU A 61 15.60 21.49 -10.10
CA LEU A 61 16.28 22.46 -10.96
C LEU A 61 17.34 23.26 -10.19
N ASP A 62 17.04 23.71 -8.97
CA ASP A 62 17.97 24.49 -8.15
C ASP A 62 19.19 23.66 -7.71
N ARG A 63 18.98 22.36 -7.39
CA ARG A 63 20.10 21.44 -7.14
C ARG A 63 21.00 21.26 -8.36
N LEU A 64 20.42 21.08 -9.54
CA LEU A 64 21.16 20.97 -10.79
C LEU A 64 21.91 22.27 -11.13
N ARG A 65 21.30 23.42 -10.91
CA ARG A 65 21.96 24.73 -11.07
C ARG A 65 23.12 24.91 -10.08
N ALA A 66 22.96 24.47 -8.84
CA ALA A 66 24.04 24.48 -7.86
C ALA A 66 25.24 23.60 -8.29
N GLN A 67 24.97 22.49 -8.97
CA GLN A 67 25.96 21.53 -9.43
C GLN A 67 26.66 21.97 -10.75
N PHE A 68 25.87 22.48 -11.72
CA PHE A 68 26.36 22.75 -13.09
C PHE A 68 26.41 24.24 -13.45
N GLY A 69 25.98 25.13 -12.55
CA GLY A 69 26.04 26.58 -12.74
C GLY A 69 25.27 27.08 -13.97
N GLY A 70 25.87 27.96 -14.74
CA GLY A 70 25.29 28.54 -15.96
C GLY A 70 25.18 27.60 -17.16
N GLU A 71 25.64 26.37 -17.06
CA GLU A 71 25.61 25.37 -18.13
C GLU A 71 24.24 24.63 -18.20
N VAL A 72 23.31 24.93 -17.31
CA VAL A 72 21.92 24.43 -17.39
C VAL A 72 21.16 25.21 -18.46
N VAL A 73 20.79 24.54 -19.55
CA VAL A 73 20.05 25.14 -20.67
C VAL A 73 18.56 25.00 -20.40
N VAL A 74 17.84 26.11 -20.43
CA VAL A 74 16.38 26.15 -20.24
C VAL A 74 15.69 26.31 -21.59
N ILE A 75 14.83 25.39 -21.98
CA ILE A 75 13.99 25.52 -23.17
C ILE A 75 12.73 26.31 -22.79
N GLY A 76 12.54 27.45 -23.44
CA GLY A 76 11.35 28.28 -23.20
C GLY A 76 10.08 27.58 -23.65
N ARG A 77 8.98 27.83 -22.94
CA ARG A 77 7.67 27.27 -23.28
C ARG A 77 7.23 27.77 -24.66
N PRO A 78 7.05 26.89 -25.67
CA PRO A 78 6.68 27.29 -27.02
C PRO A 78 5.21 27.70 -27.12
N ALA A 79 4.88 28.45 -28.17
CA ALA A 79 3.50 28.53 -28.63
C ALA A 79 3.06 27.14 -29.14
N PHE A 80 1.85 26.72 -28.81
CA PHE A 80 1.29 25.43 -29.23
C PHE A 80 0.81 25.48 -30.70
N THR A 81 1.75 25.76 -31.58
CA THR A 81 1.64 25.69 -33.04
C THR A 81 2.71 24.80 -33.60
N PRO A 82 2.55 24.17 -34.78
CA PRO A 82 3.59 23.30 -35.36
C PRO A 82 4.94 24.01 -35.48
N ALA A 83 4.95 25.27 -35.88
CA ALA A 83 6.17 26.07 -36.01
C ALA A 83 6.84 26.33 -34.65
N GLY A 84 6.06 26.68 -33.60
CA GLY A 84 6.57 26.90 -32.26
C GLY A 84 7.12 25.61 -31.63
N LEU A 85 6.41 24.50 -31.77
CA LEU A 85 6.85 23.19 -31.28
C LEU A 85 8.10 22.69 -31.99
N THR A 86 8.18 22.87 -33.31
CA THR A 86 9.38 22.56 -34.11
C THR A 86 10.58 23.39 -33.70
N ALA A 87 10.37 24.68 -33.41
CA ALA A 87 11.43 25.57 -32.96
C ALA A 87 11.98 25.14 -31.58
N ALA A 88 11.08 24.80 -30.63
CA ALA A 88 11.48 24.32 -29.29
C ALA A 88 12.24 22.97 -29.38
N ALA A 89 11.74 22.01 -30.17
CA ALA A 89 12.43 20.74 -30.40
C ALA A 89 13.79 20.91 -31.06
N THR A 90 13.91 21.92 -31.94
CA THR A 90 15.21 22.26 -32.56
C THR A 90 16.18 22.88 -31.55
N ALA A 91 15.66 23.74 -30.65
CA ALA A 91 16.46 24.31 -29.55
C ALA A 91 16.99 23.21 -28.61
N THR A 92 16.15 22.23 -28.27
CA THR A 92 16.56 21.04 -27.49
C THR A 92 17.70 20.27 -28.20
N ARG A 93 17.54 19.95 -29.50
CA ARG A 93 18.56 19.22 -30.26
C ARG A 93 19.86 20.01 -30.33
N ARG A 94 19.81 21.34 -30.47
CA ARG A 94 20.98 22.19 -30.45
C ARG A 94 21.70 22.17 -29.12
N ALA A 95 20.95 22.33 -28.00
CA ALA A 95 21.55 22.25 -26.67
C ALA A 95 22.26 20.90 -26.43
N ILE A 96 21.69 19.79 -26.91
CA ILE A 96 22.29 18.47 -26.87
C ILE A 96 23.53 18.38 -27.73
N ALA A 97 23.50 18.90 -28.96
CA ALA A 97 24.66 18.91 -29.87
C ALA A 97 25.82 19.79 -29.36
N ASP A 98 25.49 20.89 -28.67
CA ASP A 98 26.45 21.77 -28.01
C ASP A 98 27.02 21.17 -26.71
N GLY A 99 26.53 19.98 -26.32
CA GLY A 99 27.03 19.21 -25.17
C GLY A 99 26.56 19.72 -23.80
N ALA A 100 25.40 20.39 -23.71
CA ALA A 100 24.85 20.89 -22.45
C ALA A 100 24.77 19.78 -21.38
N PRO A 101 25.30 19.96 -20.16
CA PRO A 101 25.24 18.96 -19.12
C PRO A 101 23.81 18.70 -18.63
N VAL A 102 22.93 19.72 -18.69
CA VAL A 102 21.52 19.63 -18.34
C VAL A 102 20.67 20.45 -19.29
N VAL A 103 19.62 19.86 -19.82
CA VAL A 103 18.56 20.57 -20.56
C VAL A 103 17.26 20.46 -19.75
N TYR A 104 16.74 21.60 -19.32
CA TYR A 104 15.50 21.70 -18.56
C TYR A 104 14.31 22.00 -19.46
N GLN A 105 13.18 21.32 -19.26
CA GLN A 105 11.95 21.39 -20.08
C GLN A 105 12.24 21.06 -21.56
N ALA A 106 12.98 19.98 -21.76
CA ALA A 106 13.42 19.55 -23.08
C ALA A 106 12.24 19.19 -23.98
N ALA A 107 12.04 19.96 -25.05
CA ALA A 107 10.93 19.79 -25.98
C ALA A 107 11.23 18.74 -27.05
N MET A 108 10.26 17.89 -27.35
CA MET A 108 10.26 16.89 -28.42
C MET A 108 8.99 17.06 -29.25
N PHE A 109 9.13 17.00 -30.59
CA PHE A 109 8.00 17.07 -31.50
C PHE A 109 8.31 16.32 -32.79
N ASP A 110 7.45 15.37 -33.17
CA ASP A 110 7.57 14.55 -34.39
C ASP A 110 6.50 14.84 -35.45
N GLY A 111 5.66 15.85 -35.20
CA GLY A 111 4.52 16.20 -36.07
C GLY A 111 3.17 15.74 -35.49
N ARG A 112 3.13 14.74 -34.63
CA ARG A 112 1.93 14.25 -33.93
C ARG A 112 2.09 14.21 -32.43
N PHE A 113 3.22 13.73 -31.96
CA PHE A 113 3.55 13.65 -30.53
C PHE A 113 4.31 14.90 -30.09
N VAL A 114 3.90 15.50 -28.98
CA VAL A 114 4.63 16.55 -28.28
C VAL A 114 4.97 16.12 -26.88
N GLY A 115 6.23 16.26 -26.49
CA GLY A 115 6.73 15.95 -25.15
C GLY A 115 7.59 17.07 -24.58
N PHE A 116 7.56 17.20 -23.27
CA PHE A 116 8.46 18.06 -22.49
C PHE A 116 9.01 17.24 -21.35
N ALA A 117 10.26 16.79 -21.45
CA ALA A 117 10.93 16.12 -20.34
C ALA A 117 11.39 17.18 -19.34
N ASP A 118 11.14 16.98 -18.06
CA ASP A 118 11.56 17.91 -17.03
C ASP A 118 13.07 18.17 -17.15
N PHE A 119 13.87 17.09 -17.24
CA PHE A 119 15.31 17.20 -17.36
C PHE A 119 15.89 16.15 -18.31
N LEU A 120 16.87 16.57 -19.13
CA LEU A 120 17.84 15.69 -19.75
C LEU A 120 19.18 15.94 -19.09
N VAL A 121 19.72 14.92 -18.43
CA VAL A 121 21.01 15.03 -17.74
C VAL A 121 22.05 14.23 -18.51
N ARG A 122 23.17 14.87 -18.89
CA ARG A 122 24.26 14.23 -19.61
C ARG A 122 25.09 13.37 -18.65
N GLU A 123 25.28 12.11 -19.00
CA GLU A 123 26.21 11.19 -18.37
C GLU A 123 27.13 10.64 -19.48
N ASP A 124 28.39 10.95 -19.37
CA ASP A 124 29.40 10.69 -20.40
C ASP A 124 29.00 11.28 -21.77
N ASP A 125 28.68 10.44 -22.74
CA ASP A 125 28.26 10.82 -24.10
C ASP A 125 26.77 10.60 -24.36
N ARG A 126 25.97 10.22 -23.32
CA ARG A 126 24.54 9.93 -23.41
C ARG A 126 23.72 10.89 -22.55
N TYR A 127 22.44 11.01 -22.89
CA TYR A 127 21.48 11.78 -22.11
C TYR A 127 20.50 10.86 -21.39
N ARG A 128 20.37 11.02 -20.07
CA ARG A 128 19.33 10.37 -19.28
C ARG A 128 18.11 11.25 -19.18
N VAL A 129 16.94 10.67 -19.50
CA VAL A 129 15.65 11.29 -19.24
C VAL A 129 15.37 11.22 -17.75
N THR A 130 15.13 12.35 -17.13
CA THR A 130 14.74 12.48 -15.72
C THR A 130 13.45 13.27 -15.61
N ASP A 131 12.52 12.75 -14.85
CA ASP A 131 11.22 13.37 -14.60
C ASP A 131 10.95 13.45 -13.10
N THR A 132 10.15 14.41 -12.66
CA THR A 132 9.81 14.59 -11.26
C THR A 132 8.32 14.37 -11.03
N LYS A 133 7.96 13.69 -9.96
CA LYS A 133 6.56 13.47 -9.60
C LYS A 133 6.36 13.59 -8.09
N LEU A 134 5.34 14.32 -7.70
CA LEU A 134 4.95 14.49 -6.30
C LEU A 134 4.49 13.19 -5.63
N ALA A 135 4.13 12.19 -6.41
CA ALA A 135 3.76 10.85 -5.93
C ALA A 135 4.93 10.19 -5.18
N ARG A 136 4.63 9.45 -4.11
CA ARG A 136 5.61 8.71 -3.29
C ARG A 136 5.94 7.32 -3.81
N SER A 137 5.30 6.92 -4.90
CA SER A 137 5.58 5.68 -5.63
C SER A 137 5.43 5.93 -7.12
N ALA A 138 6.22 5.24 -7.92
CA ALA A 138 6.12 5.32 -9.36
C ALA A 138 4.75 4.79 -9.82
N LYS A 139 4.08 5.58 -10.65
CA LYS A 139 2.82 5.19 -11.28
C LYS A 139 3.07 4.85 -12.74
N VAL A 140 2.32 3.90 -13.29
CA VAL A 140 2.42 3.50 -14.70
C VAL A 140 2.37 4.71 -15.63
N THR A 141 1.54 5.70 -15.34
CA THR A 141 1.43 6.94 -16.12
C THR A 141 2.74 7.75 -16.18
N ALA A 142 3.52 7.78 -15.12
CA ALA A 142 4.83 8.44 -15.11
C ALA A 142 5.86 7.62 -15.91
N LEU A 143 5.83 6.30 -15.80
CA LEU A 143 6.71 5.41 -16.58
C LEU A 143 6.42 5.50 -18.08
N LEU A 144 5.15 5.63 -18.48
CA LEU A 144 4.77 5.86 -19.87
C LEU A 144 5.31 7.19 -20.40
N GLN A 145 5.34 8.25 -19.59
CA GLN A 145 5.93 9.54 -19.96
C GLN A 145 7.45 9.42 -20.16
N LEU A 146 8.16 8.78 -19.24
CA LEU A 146 9.60 8.54 -19.38
C LEU A 146 9.93 7.74 -20.65
N ALA A 147 9.15 6.68 -20.94
CA ALA A 147 9.31 5.88 -22.16
C ALA A 147 9.03 6.70 -23.42
N ALA A 148 8.00 7.55 -23.39
CA ALA A 148 7.67 8.43 -24.52
C ALA A 148 8.82 9.38 -24.85
N TYR A 149 9.43 9.97 -23.84
CA TYR A 149 10.58 10.87 -24.03
C TYR A 149 11.82 10.13 -24.51
N GLY A 150 12.12 8.95 -23.92
CA GLY A 150 13.24 8.12 -24.35
C GLY A 150 13.12 7.65 -25.80
N ASP A 151 11.93 7.20 -26.20
CA ASP A 151 11.63 6.77 -27.58
C ASP A 151 11.73 7.93 -28.58
N ALA A 152 11.16 9.09 -28.24
CA ALA A 152 11.21 10.28 -29.09
C ALA A 152 12.65 10.80 -29.30
N LEU A 153 13.48 10.81 -28.26
CA LEU A 153 14.89 11.19 -28.35
C LEU A 153 15.70 10.19 -29.18
N THR A 154 15.47 8.90 -28.98
CA THR A 154 16.11 7.84 -29.76
C THR A 154 15.76 7.97 -31.24
N ALA A 155 14.48 8.20 -31.57
CA ALA A 155 14.03 8.44 -32.94
C ALA A 155 14.64 9.70 -33.57
N ALA A 156 14.94 10.72 -32.72
CA ALA A 156 15.64 11.94 -33.15
C ALA A 156 17.15 11.77 -33.30
N GLY A 157 17.70 10.56 -33.05
CA GLY A 157 19.14 10.27 -33.17
C GLY A 157 19.98 10.75 -32.00
N VAL A 158 19.37 11.07 -30.87
CA VAL A 158 20.08 11.45 -29.64
C VAL A 158 20.60 10.19 -28.93
N PRO A 159 21.86 10.17 -28.47
CA PRO A 159 22.37 9.10 -27.63
C PRO A 159 21.67 9.14 -26.26
N VAL A 160 20.73 8.19 -26.01
CA VAL A 160 19.97 8.08 -24.76
C VAL A 160 20.60 7.02 -23.86
N ALA A 161 20.62 7.26 -22.54
CA ALA A 161 21.01 6.25 -21.55
C ALA A 161 20.05 5.05 -21.57
N ASP A 162 20.52 3.88 -21.15
CA ASP A 162 19.72 2.65 -21.16
C ASP A 162 18.58 2.67 -20.13
N ASP A 163 18.65 3.60 -19.16
CA ASP A 163 17.65 3.83 -18.13
C ASP A 163 17.16 5.28 -18.10
N ALA A 164 15.95 5.48 -17.59
CA ALA A 164 15.36 6.76 -17.24
C ALA A 164 15.21 6.88 -15.72
N GLU A 165 15.19 8.10 -15.21
CA GLU A 165 15.16 8.41 -13.77
C GLU A 165 13.86 9.10 -13.38
N LEU A 166 13.25 8.67 -12.28
CA LEU A 166 12.09 9.30 -11.68
C LEU A 166 12.41 9.74 -10.25
N GLU A 167 12.35 11.04 -9.98
CA GLU A 167 12.44 11.58 -8.63
C GLU A 167 11.04 11.72 -8.04
N LEU A 168 10.79 11.01 -6.94
CA LEU A 168 9.52 10.97 -6.24
C LEU A 168 9.39 12.12 -5.22
N GLY A 169 8.16 12.38 -4.78
CA GLY A 169 7.86 13.48 -3.86
C GLY A 169 8.55 13.41 -2.50
N ASP A 170 9.03 12.25 -2.08
CA ASP A 170 9.85 12.06 -0.86
C ASP A 170 11.36 12.21 -1.10
N GLY A 171 11.76 12.54 -2.33
CA GLY A 171 13.15 12.67 -2.77
C GLY A 171 13.80 11.34 -3.12
N THR A 172 13.06 10.23 -3.12
CA THR A 172 13.55 8.94 -3.62
C THR A 172 13.74 9.01 -5.12
N VAL A 173 14.90 8.57 -5.60
CA VAL A 173 15.23 8.50 -7.02
C VAL A 173 15.24 7.04 -7.45
N VAL A 174 14.43 6.71 -8.46
CA VAL A 174 14.31 5.34 -8.98
C VAL A 174 14.65 5.33 -10.46
N ARG A 175 15.41 4.34 -10.90
CA ARG A 175 15.79 4.13 -12.30
C ARG A 175 15.03 2.97 -12.90
N TYR A 176 14.61 3.16 -14.15
CA TYR A 176 13.83 2.19 -14.92
C TYR A 176 14.47 1.97 -16.28
N ARG A 177 14.61 0.73 -16.67
CA ARG A 177 15.17 0.38 -17.98
C ARG A 177 14.23 0.77 -19.10
N LEU A 178 14.72 1.53 -20.07
CA LEU A 178 13.92 1.98 -21.19
C LEU A 178 13.52 0.85 -22.14
N ASP A 179 14.37 -0.17 -22.28
CA ASP A 179 14.07 -1.35 -23.12
C ASP A 179 12.88 -2.18 -22.58
N GLU A 180 12.60 -2.13 -21.27
CA GLU A 180 11.41 -2.75 -20.64
C GLU A 180 10.16 -1.87 -20.83
N LEU A 181 10.30 -0.54 -20.79
CA LEU A 181 9.18 0.40 -20.84
C LEU A 181 8.69 0.72 -22.26
N ILE A 182 9.64 0.89 -23.21
CA ILE A 182 9.32 1.35 -24.58
C ILE A 182 8.35 0.42 -25.34
N PRO A 183 8.41 -0.92 -25.24
CA PRO A 183 7.44 -1.78 -25.91
C PRO A 183 6.00 -1.53 -25.43
N VAL A 184 5.80 -1.37 -24.12
CA VAL A 184 4.48 -1.06 -23.53
C VAL A 184 4.00 0.32 -23.97
N TYR A 185 4.88 1.32 -23.93
CA TYR A 185 4.58 2.66 -24.41
C TYR A 185 4.14 2.66 -25.87
N ARG A 186 4.87 1.98 -26.77
CA ARG A 186 4.52 1.93 -28.20
C ARG A 186 3.15 1.31 -28.45
N SER A 187 2.77 0.27 -27.69
CA SER A 187 1.44 -0.32 -27.74
C SER A 187 0.37 0.68 -27.30
N GLN A 188 0.58 1.37 -26.18
CA GLN A 188 -0.34 2.39 -25.67
C GLN A 188 -0.43 3.61 -26.60
N ARG A 189 0.68 4.01 -27.18
CA ARG A 189 0.73 5.07 -28.20
C ARG A 189 -0.11 4.71 -29.43
N ALA A 190 0.07 3.52 -29.98
CA ALA A 190 -0.69 3.07 -31.15
C ALA A 190 -2.20 3.03 -30.85
N ARG A 191 -2.61 2.56 -29.64
CA ARG A 191 -4.00 2.59 -29.21
C ARG A 191 -4.54 4.03 -29.11
N LEU A 192 -3.78 4.93 -28.50
CA LEU A 192 -4.18 6.34 -28.37
C LEU A 192 -4.35 7.00 -29.73
N GLU A 193 -3.40 6.79 -30.66
CA GLU A 193 -3.47 7.36 -32.02
C GLU A 193 -4.71 6.88 -32.74
N LEU A 194 -5.01 5.58 -32.68
CA LEU A 194 -6.20 5.01 -33.28
C LEU A 194 -7.47 5.61 -32.66
N LEU A 195 -7.56 5.64 -31.33
CA LEU A 195 -8.70 6.19 -30.61
C LEU A 195 -8.99 7.65 -31.00
N LEU A 196 -7.94 8.47 -31.06
CA LEU A 196 -8.08 9.90 -31.39
C LEU A 196 -8.44 10.12 -32.85
N ASP A 197 -7.86 9.35 -33.79
CA ASP A 197 -8.12 9.46 -35.22
C ASP A 197 -9.55 9.00 -35.57
N GLU A 198 -10.00 7.88 -35.02
CA GLU A 198 -11.36 7.38 -35.17
C GLU A 198 -12.38 8.35 -34.58
N HIS A 199 -12.10 8.88 -33.38
CA HIS A 199 -13.00 9.87 -32.75
C HIS A 199 -13.10 11.16 -33.56
N TYR A 200 -11.97 11.71 -34.02
CA TYR A 200 -11.96 12.91 -34.84
C TYR A 200 -12.67 12.70 -36.18
N ALA A 201 -12.43 11.54 -36.80
CA ALA A 201 -13.11 11.17 -38.06
C ALA A 201 -14.62 10.97 -37.89
N ALA A 202 -15.07 10.51 -36.73
CA ALA A 202 -16.50 10.38 -36.40
C ALA A 202 -17.26 11.71 -36.37
N GLY A 203 -16.57 12.82 -36.11
CA GLY A 203 -17.13 14.19 -36.17
C GLY A 203 -18.24 14.48 -35.15
N ARG A 204 -18.26 13.77 -34.03
CA ARG A 204 -19.25 13.91 -32.95
C ARG A 204 -18.65 13.75 -31.56
N ALA A 205 -19.32 14.28 -30.57
CA ALA A 205 -18.94 14.04 -29.18
C ALA A 205 -18.99 12.54 -28.80
N VAL A 206 -18.09 12.12 -27.89
CA VAL A 206 -18.07 10.78 -27.32
C VAL A 206 -19.34 10.52 -26.50
N ARG A 207 -19.90 9.33 -26.62
CA ARG A 207 -21.04 8.87 -25.82
C ARG A 207 -20.60 7.87 -24.76
N TRP A 208 -21.41 7.75 -23.71
CA TRP A 208 -21.15 6.83 -22.63
C TRP A 208 -21.15 5.35 -23.05
N ASP A 209 -21.89 5.03 -24.06
CA ASP A 209 -22.07 3.70 -24.62
C ASP A 209 -21.23 3.42 -25.90
N ASP A 210 -20.32 4.32 -26.24
CA ASP A 210 -19.43 4.11 -27.40
C ASP A 210 -18.51 2.92 -27.13
N GLN A 211 -18.66 1.88 -27.98
CA GLN A 211 -17.87 0.66 -27.86
C GLN A 211 -16.37 0.93 -28.07
N GLY A 212 -15.53 0.25 -27.28
CA GLY A 212 -14.09 0.37 -27.37
C GLY A 212 -13.48 1.55 -26.62
N VAL A 213 -14.29 2.42 -26.01
CA VAL A 213 -13.84 3.53 -25.16
C VAL A 213 -13.85 3.10 -23.69
N GLN A 214 -12.69 3.13 -23.04
CA GLN A 214 -12.56 2.74 -21.64
C GLN A 214 -12.88 3.90 -20.69
N ALA A 215 -13.81 3.67 -19.74
CA ALA A 215 -14.16 4.61 -18.69
C ALA A 215 -13.60 4.15 -17.33
N CYS A 216 -13.08 5.06 -16.51
CA CYS A 216 -12.57 4.72 -15.19
C CYS A 216 -13.64 4.66 -14.11
N PHE A 217 -14.83 5.16 -14.36
CA PHE A 217 -15.99 5.27 -13.44
C PHE A 217 -15.75 6.09 -12.15
N ARG A 218 -14.58 6.69 -11.98
CA ARG A 218 -14.15 7.37 -10.73
C ARG A 218 -13.83 8.85 -10.92
N CYS A 219 -13.50 9.29 -12.13
CA CYS A 219 -13.22 10.69 -12.37
C CYS A 219 -14.53 11.52 -12.41
N PRO A 220 -14.50 12.84 -12.18
CA PRO A 220 -15.70 13.66 -12.11
C PRO A 220 -16.60 13.51 -13.34
N LEU A 221 -16.02 13.44 -14.55
CA LEU A 221 -16.77 13.27 -15.79
C LEU A 221 -17.47 11.90 -15.88
N CYS A 222 -16.82 10.84 -15.42
CA CYS A 222 -17.45 9.53 -15.36
C CYS A 222 -18.56 9.51 -14.30
N VAL A 223 -18.33 10.08 -13.12
CA VAL A 223 -19.34 10.13 -12.03
C VAL A 223 -20.58 10.91 -12.47
N GLU A 224 -20.41 12.04 -13.16
CA GLU A 224 -21.51 12.80 -13.76
C GLU A 224 -22.32 11.93 -14.74
N GLN A 225 -21.62 11.20 -15.59
CA GLN A 225 -22.26 10.36 -16.60
C GLN A 225 -22.95 9.13 -15.99
N VAL A 226 -22.35 8.48 -14.99
CA VAL A 226 -22.96 7.41 -14.20
C VAL A 226 -24.30 7.86 -13.61
N ARG A 227 -24.38 9.07 -13.08
CA ARG A 227 -25.64 9.65 -12.56
C ARG A 227 -26.66 9.93 -13.66
N THR A 228 -26.20 10.54 -14.75
CA THR A 228 -27.08 10.92 -15.88
C THR A 228 -27.68 9.69 -16.56
N ALA A 229 -26.94 8.60 -16.66
CA ALA A 229 -27.37 7.36 -17.29
C ALA A 229 -28.16 6.43 -16.36
N ASP A 230 -28.39 6.79 -15.09
CA ASP A 230 -28.92 5.88 -14.05
C ASP A 230 -28.18 4.55 -14.00
N ASP A 231 -26.83 4.62 -14.15
CA ASP A 231 -25.95 3.46 -14.29
C ASP A 231 -26.00 2.57 -13.04
N LEU A 232 -25.78 1.28 -13.22
CA LEU A 232 -25.75 0.27 -12.15
C LEU A 232 -24.75 0.57 -11.03
N LEU A 233 -23.67 1.34 -11.29
CA LEU A 233 -22.71 1.76 -10.29
C LEU A 233 -23.28 2.70 -9.22
N LEU A 234 -24.49 3.22 -9.42
CA LEU A 234 -25.27 3.92 -8.37
C LEU A 234 -25.87 2.96 -7.34
N VAL A 235 -25.91 1.67 -7.60
CA VAL A 235 -26.36 0.68 -6.62
C VAL A 235 -25.28 0.51 -5.54
N ALA A 236 -25.63 0.82 -4.30
CA ALA A 236 -24.66 0.75 -3.19
C ALA A 236 -24.04 -0.65 -3.07
N GLY A 237 -22.71 -0.73 -3.14
CA GLY A 237 -21.96 -1.98 -3.11
C GLY A 237 -21.81 -2.70 -4.47
N MET A 238 -22.21 -2.08 -5.59
CA MET A 238 -21.98 -2.60 -6.94
C MET A 238 -20.51 -2.52 -7.32
N ARG A 239 -19.95 -3.62 -7.83
CA ARG A 239 -18.59 -3.66 -8.42
C ARG A 239 -18.65 -3.52 -9.93
N VAL A 240 -17.56 -3.03 -10.55
CA VAL A 240 -17.47 -2.86 -12.01
C VAL A 240 -17.70 -4.18 -12.73
N THR A 241 -17.10 -5.27 -12.26
CA THR A 241 -17.26 -6.61 -12.84
C THR A 241 -18.70 -7.14 -12.73
N GLN A 242 -19.42 -6.79 -11.66
CA GLN A 242 -20.84 -7.14 -11.53
C GLN A 242 -21.70 -6.31 -12.48
N ARG A 243 -21.37 -5.02 -12.65
CA ARG A 243 -22.00 -4.16 -13.65
C ARG A 243 -21.86 -4.73 -15.05
N GLU A 244 -20.66 -5.13 -15.45
CA GLU A 244 -20.37 -5.72 -16.76
C GLU A 244 -21.23 -6.97 -17.00
N LYS A 245 -21.26 -7.89 -16.05
CA LYS A 245 -22.10 -9.10 -16.08
C LYS A 245 -23.60 -8.81 -16.22
N LEU A 246 -24.08 -7.73 -15.58
CA LEU A 246 -25.49 -7.32 -15.68
C LEU A 246 -25.79 -6.67 -17.03
N ILE A 247 -24.88 -5.85 -17.57
CA ILE A 247 -24.99 -5.27 -18.91
C ILE A 247 -25.02 -6.37 -19.98
N GLU A 248 -24.15 -7.36 -19.89
CA GLU A 248 -24.15 -8.54 -20.77
C GLU A 248 -25.50 -9.29 -20.72
N ALA A 249 -26.15 -9.28 -19.57
CA ALA A 249 -27.48 -9.86 -19.39
C ALA A 249 -28.63 -8.92 -19.81
N GLY A 250 -28.33 -7.74 -20.36
CA GLY A 250 -29.32 -6.77 -20.83
C GLY A 250 -29.91 -5.88 -19.75
N ILE A 251 -29.27 -5.78 -18.59
CA ILE A 251 -29.67 -4.91 -17.47
C ILE A 251 -28.63 -3.79 -17.37
N GLY A 252 -28.98 -2.56 -17.73
CA GLY A 252 -28.04 -1.42 -17.81
C GLY A 252 -28.26 -0.33 -16.77
N THR A 253 -29.44 -0.30 -16.10
CA THR A 253 -29.80 0.80 -15.20
C THR A 253 -30.25 0.30 -13.81
N VAL A 254 -30.19 1.20 -12.82
CA VAL A 254 -30.72 0.91 -11.47
C VAL A 254 -32.19 0.52 -11.53
N ARG A 255 -32.97 1.22 -12.35
CA ARG A 255 -34.41 0.94 -12.53
C ARG A 255 -34.63 -0.45 -13.10
N GLU A 256 -33.93 -0.81 -14.19
CA GLU A 256 -34.08 -2.13 -14.80
C GLU A 256 -33.69 -3.25 -13.83
N LEU A 257 -32.63 -3.07 -13.03
CA LEU A 257 -32.26 -4.02 -12.00
C LEU A 257 -33.31 -4.15 -10.90
N ALA A 258 -33.91 -3.03 -10.48
CA ALA A 258 -34.96 -3.02 -9.46
C ALA A 258 -36.25 -3.73 -9.93
N GLU A 259 -36.56 -3.61 -11.21
CA GLU A 259 -37.78 -4.18 -11.82
C GLU A 259 -37.59 -5.60 -12.32
N HIS A 260 -36.33 -6.05 -12.46
CA HIS A 260 -36.03 -7.38 -13.00
C HIS A 260 -36.57 -8.49 -12.08
N THR A 261 -37.26 -9.44 -12.68
CA THR A 261 -37.79 -10.63 -12.05
C THR A 261 -37.12 -11.88 -12.62
N GLY A 262 -36.45 -12.66 -11.78
CA GLY A 262 -35.77 -13.87 -12.21
C GLY A 262 -34.31 -13.93 -11.79
N THR A 263 -33.55 -14.82 -12.44
CA THR A 263 -32.11 -15.01 -12.21
C THR A 263 -31.32 -14.63 -13.47
N VAL A 264 -30.09 -14.22 -13.30
CA VAL A 264 -29.13 -13.89 -14.36
C VAL A 264 -28.07 -14.99 -14.42
N GLN A 265 -27.81 -15.56 -15.60
CA GLN A 265 -26.85 -16.68 -15.72
C GLN A 265 -25.40 -16.27 -15.46
N THR A 266 -25.07 -14.98 -15.61
CA THR A 266 -23.71 -14.42 -15.46
C THR A 266 -23.27 -14.24 -14.01
N MET A 267 -24.16 -14.48 -13.01
CA MET A 267 -23.83 -14.35 -11.59
C MET A 267 -24.69 -15.26 -10.69
N SER A 268 -24.21 -15.55 -9.47
CA SER A 268 -24.96 -16.35 -8.51
C SER A 268 -26.28 -15.70 -8.10
N ALA A 269 -27.31 -16.53 -7.87
CA ALA A 269 -28.65 -16.05 -7.47
C ALA A 269 -28.61 -15.20 -6.18
N GLY A 270 -27.71 -15.54 -5.24
CA GLY A 270 -27.53 -14.79 -3.99
C GLY A 270 -26.92 -13.40 -4.22
N ALA A 271 -25.88 -13.29 -5.06
CA ALA A 271 -25.28 -12.00 -5.39
C ALA A 271 -26.26 -11.11 -6.16
N PHE A 272 -26.94 -11.67 -7.16
CA PHE A 272 -27.98 -10.96 -7.90
C PHE A 272 -29.11 -10.47 -7.01
N GLY A 273 -29.64 -11.36 -6.15
CA GLY A 273 -30.74 -11.01 -5.22
C GLY A 273 -30.38 -9.88 -4.26
N LYS A 274 -29.15 -9.83 -3.75
CA LYS A 274 -28.68 -8.74 -2.89
C LYS A 274 -28.67 -7.39 -3.63
N LEU A 275 -28.15 -7.35 -4.86
CA LEU A 275 -28.07 -6.14 -5.68
C LEU A 275 -29.45 -5.67 -6.14
N ALA A 276 -30.33 -6.58 -6.58
CA ALA A 276 -31.70 -6.24 -6.97
C ALA A 276 -32.52 -5.70 -5.80
N ALA A 277 -32.37 -6.27 -4.59
CA ALA A 277 -33.04 -5.77 -3.40
C ALA A 277 -32.48 -4.38 -2.97
N GLN A 278 -31.18 -4.15 -3.12
CA GLN A 278 -30.58 -2.83 -2.91
C GLN A 278 -31.14 -1.80 -3.89
N ALA A 279 -31.19 -2.13 -5.19
CA ALA A 279 -31.76 -1.26 -6.21
C ALA A 279 -33.25 -0.93 -5.94
N LYS A 280 -34.05 -1.92 -5.52
CA LYS A 280 -35.47 -1.69 -5.14
C LYS A 280 -35.62 -0.69 -4.00
N LEU A 281 -34.81 -0.80 -2.96
CA LEU A 281 -34.87 0.11 -1.83
C LEU A 281 -34.45 1.54 -2.22
N GLN A 282 -33.43 1.68 -3.07
CA GLN A 282 -33.02 2.97 -3.62
C GLN A 282 -34.10 3.60 -4.49
N MET A 283 -34.77 2.83 -5.34
CA MET A 283 -35.89 3.31 -6.14
C MET A 283 -37.08 3.73 -5.26
N LEU A 284 -37.34 3.00 -4.16
CA LEU A 284 -38.37 3.38 -3.18
C LEU A 284 -38.01 4.73 -2.51
N GLN A 285 -36.77 4.92 -2.11
CA GLN A 285 -36.30 6.20 -1.55
C GLN A 285 -36.45 7.33 -2.56
N ARG A 286 -36.03 7.13 -3.80
CA ARG A 286 -36.18 8.13 -4.89
C ARG A 286 -37.65 8.49 -5.12
N ALA A 287 -38.55 7.51 -5.12
CA ALA A 287 -39.98 7.71 -5.34
C ALA A 287 -40.66 8.43 -4.18
N THR A 288 -40.26 8.15 -2.95
CA THR A 288 -40.93 8.73 -1.75
C THR A 288 -40.27 10.02 -1.27
N GLY A 289 -39.05 10.29 -1.66
CA GLY A 289 -38.21 11.39 -1.15
C GLY A 289 -37.89 11.26 0.34
N ARG A 290 -38.12 10.11 0.96
CA ARG A 290 -37.85 9.84 2.38
C ARG A 290 -36.79 8.79 2.55
N PRO A 291 -35.86 8.95 3.53
CA PRO A 291 -34.85 7.96 3.81
C PRO A 291 -35.48 6.58 4.06
N GLN A 292 -34.92 5.56 3.40
CA GLN A 292 -35.37 4.17 3.52
C GLN A 292 -34.24 3.31 4.05
N PHE A 293 -34.60 2.33 4.89
CA PHE A 293 -33.67 1.28 5.35
C PHE A 293 -34.40 -0.02 5.60
N GLU A 294 -33.65 -1.11 5.65
CA GLU A 294 -34.09 -2.45 6.00
C GLU A 294 -33.05 -3.13 6.87
N VAL A 295 -33.43 -3.77 7.97
CA VAL A 295 -32.52 -4.65 8.72
C VAL A 295 -32.54 -6.01 8.02
N VAL A 296 -31.44 -6.34 7.35
CA VAL A 296 -31.33 -7.57 6.55
C VAL A 296 -30.76 -8.73 7.35
N ASP A 297 -29.86 -8.44 8.28
CA ASP A 297 -29.32 -9.40 9.25
C ASP A 297 -29.06 -8.69 10.58
N PRO A 298 -29.83 -8.95 11.62
CA PRO A 298 -29.63 -8.29 12.92
C PRO A 298 -28.49 -8.89 13.74
N GLN A 299 -27.99 -10.10 13.44
CA GLN A 299 -27.02 -10.81 14.28
C GLN A 299 -25.68 -10.03 14.45
N PRO A 300 -25.10 -9.42 13.41
CA PRO A 300 -23.88 -8.63 13.59
C PRO A 300 -24.02 -7.45 14.57
N LEU A 301 -25.25 -6.97 14.83
CA LEU A 301 -25.49 -5.91 15.83
C LEU A 301 -25.23 -6.39 17.27
N ALA A 302 -25.16 -7.70 17.53
CA ALA A 302 -24.72 -8.24 18.81
C ALA A 302 -23.27 -7.89 19.15
N LEU A 303 -22.46 -7.59 18.12
CA LEU A 303 -21.07 -7.15 18.32
C LEU A 303 -20.94 -5.71 18.81
N LEU A 304 -22.02 -4.92 18.77
CA LEU A 304 -22.06 -3.61 19.43
C LEU A 304 -21.87 -3.78 20.93
N PRO A 305 -20.94 -3.05 21.55
CA PRO A 305 -20.88 -2.99 22.99
C PRO A 305 -22.11 -2.31 23.60
N GLU A 306 -22.45 -2.69 24.83
CA GLU A 306 -23.44 -1.96 25.60
C GLU A 306 -22.99 -0.50 25.82
N PRO A 307 -23.86 0.50 25.59
CA PRO A 307 -23.51 1.90 25.78
C PRO A 307 -23.00 2.21 27.18
N ASN A 308 -21.85 2.88 27.30
CA ASN A 308 -21.18 3.18 28.54
C ASN A 308 -21.01 4.69 28.73
N PRO A 309 -21.17 5.25 29.95
CA PRO A 309 -20.92 6.67 30.20
C PRO A 309 -19.48 7.12 29.89
N GLY A 310 -18.56 6.16 29.84
CA GLY A 310 -17.17 6.37 29.46
C GLY A 310 -16.90 6.45 27.98
N ASP A 311 -17.84 6.10 27.12
CA ASP A 311 -17.64 6.02 25.67
C ASP A 311 -17.13 7.33 25.06
N LEU A 312 -16.34 7.18 23.99
CA LEU A 312 -15.83 8.25 23.18
C LEU A 312 -16.23 8.05 21.72
N PHE A 313 -16.42 9.15 21.00
CA PHE A 313 -16.64 9.17 19.55
C PHE A 313 -15.50 9.97 18.92
N PHE A 314 -14.83 9.37 18.00
CA PHE A 314 -13.52 9.80 17.55
C PHE A 314 -13.46 9.92 16.04
N ASP A 315 -12.85 11.00 15.57
CA ASP A 315 -12.66 11.28 14.15
C ASP A 315 -11.39 12.10 13.93
N PHE A 316 -10.69 11.84 12.81
CA PHE A 316 -9.49 12.55 12.40
C PHE A 316 -9.75 13.51 11.25
N GLU A 317 -9.03 14.66 11.28
CA GLU A 317 -8.83 15.45 10.08
C GLU A 317 -7.35 15.48 9.71
N GLY A 318 -7.05 15.19 8.45
CA GLY A 318 -5.67 15.07 7.98
C GLY A 318 -5.46 15.66 6.59
N ASP A 319 -4.30 16.27 6.38
CA ASP A 319 -3.85 16.78 5.09
C ASP A 319 -2.74 15.89 4.52
N PRO A 320 -3.03 15.05 3.51
CA PRO A 320 -2.05 14.17 2.91
C PRO A 320 -0.94 14.89 2.14
N LEU A 321 -1.17 16.17 1.78
CA LEU A 321 -0.25 17.00 1.02
C LEU A 321 0.60 17.94 1.92
N TRP A 322 0.36 17.95 3.22
CA TRP A 322 1.16 18.73 4.14
C TRP A 322 2.61 18.21 4.20
N THR A 323 3.58 19.12 4.18
CA THR A 323 4.99 18.80 4.35
C THR A 323 5.75 19.99 4.92
N ALA A 324 6.73 19.72 5.79
CA ALA A 324 7.64 20.75 6.32
C ALA A 324 8.95 20.83 5.52
N ASP A 325 9.40 19.72 4.93
CA ASP A 325 10.72 19.55 4.31
C ASP A 325 10.66 19.13 2.84
N GLY A 326 9.46 18.93 2.30
CA GLY A 326 9.23 18.41 0.96
C GLY A 326 9.60 16.93 0.78
N ARG A 327 9.86 16.19 1.88
CA ARG A 327 10.21 14.76 1.88
C ARG A 327 9.24 13.92 2.68
N GLN A 328 8.84 14.42 3.86
CA GLN A 328 7.86 13.74 4.71
C GLN A 328 6.49 14.37 4.53
N TRP A 329 5.53 13.59 4.05
CA TRP A 329 4.19 14.04 3.69
C TRP A 329 3.12 13.53 4.66
N GLY A 330 2.01 14.30 4.72
CA GLY A 330 0.80 14.01 5.47
C GLY A 330 0.87 14.39 6.94
N LEU A 331 -0.11 15.11 7.45
CA LEU A 331 -0.27 15.53 8.85
C LEU A 331 -1.71 15.29 9.26
N GLU A 332 -1.93 14.60 10.39
CA GLU A 332 -3.23 14.58 11.06
C GLU A 332 -3.32 15.85 11.93
N TYR A 333 -3.96 16.89 11.39
CA TYR A 333 -3.96 18.20 12.04
C TYR A 333 -5.02 18.33 13.15
N LEU A 334 -6.02 17.43 13.21
CA LEU A 334 -7.03 17.44 14.26
C LEU A 334 -7.41 16.01 14.68
N PHE A 335 -7.38 15.77 16.00
CA PHE A 335 -7.92 14.60 16.65
C PHE A 335 -9.20 15.02 17.39
N GLY A 336 -10.36 14.77 16.82
CA GLY A 336 -11.65 15.13 17.40
C GLY A 336 -12.15 14.05 18.34
N VAL A 337 -12.45 14.41 19.57
CA VAL A 337 -12.95 13.48 20.60
C VAL A 337 -14.21 14.04 21.23
N LEU A 338 -15.35 13.37 21.04
CA LEU A 338 -16.59 13.69 21.70
C LEU A 338 -16.86 12.68 22.83
N GLU A 339 -17.07 13.17 24.06
CA GLU A 339 -17.41 12.35 25.21
C GLU A 339 -18.89 11.93 25.19
N ALA A 340 -19.20 10.73 25.70
CA ALA A 340 -20.60 10.30 25.88
C ALA A 340 -21.35 11.20 26.86
N GLY A 341 -22.67 11.26 26.68
CA GLY A 341 -23.60 12.00 27.55
C GLY A 341 -24.28 13.17 26.83
N PRO A 342 -25.42 13.67 27.41
CA PRO A 342 -26.23 14.74 26.76
C PRO A 342 -25.46 16.05 26.56
N ALA A 343 -24.52 16.35 27.48
CA ALA A 343 -23.63 17.53 27.46
C ALA A 343 -22.17 17.10 27.24
N GLY A 344 -21.95 16.06 26.44
CA GLY A 344 -20.61 15.53 26.19
C GLY A 344 -19.68 16.60 25.65
N ALA A 345 -18.50 16.73 26.28
CA ALA A 345 -17.51 17.71 25.86
C ALA A 345 -16.84 17.27 24.55
N PHE A 346 -16.82 18.12 23.58
CA PHE A 346 -15.95 17.98 22.41
C PHE A 346 -14.55 18.52 22.73
N ARG A 347 -13.53 17.73 22.39
CA ARG A 347 -12.11 18.04 22.63
C ARG A 347 -11.36 17.99 21.31
N PRO A 348 -11.12 19.13 20.67
CA PRO A 348 -10.22 19.18 19.53
C PRO A 348 -8.76 19.15 20.03
N LEU A 349 -7.97 18.16 19.63
CA LEU A 349 -6.55 18.12 19.87
C LEU A 349 -5.85 18.47 18.57
N TRP A 350 -5.36 19.70 18.49
CA TRP A 350 -4.75 20.25 17.29
C TRP A 350 -3.28 19.86 17.16
N ALA A 351 -2.84 19.72 15.90
CA ALA A 351 -1.45 19.48 15.53
C ALA A 351 -1.11 20.28 14.27
N HIS A 352 -0.25 21.26 14.38
CA HIS A 352 0.13 22.11 13.26
C HIS A 352 1.50 21.76 12.67
N ASN A 353 2.18 20.80 13.28
CA ASN A 353 3.47 20.26 12.86
C ASN A 353 3.68 18.86 13.43
N ARG A 354 4.79 18.22 13.09
CA ARG A 354 5.14 16.86 13.55
C ARG A 354 5.25 16.70 15.07
N ASN A 355 5.76 17.71 15.76
CA ASN A 355 5.89 17.68 17.21
C ASN A 355 4.52 17.75 17.88
N ASP A 356 3.65 18.61 17.36
CA ASP A 356 2.27 18.73 17.84
C ASP A 356 1.48 17.45 17.54
N GLU A 357 1.67 16.82 16.36
CA GLU A 357 1.03 15.55 16.01
C GLU A 357 1.42 14.42 16.99
N ARG A 358 2.72 14.32 17.31
CA ARG A 358 3.21 13.42 18.38
C ARG A 358 2.58 13.75 19.74
N ALA A 359 2.52 15.03 20.09
CA ALA A 359 1.93 15.48 21.37
C ALA A 359 0.42 15.20 21.41
N ALA A 360 -0.33 15.42 20.32
CA ALA A 360 -1.75 15.13 20.24
C ALA A 360 -2.02 13.61 20.38
N LEU A 361 -1.24 12.74 19.72
CA LEU A 361 -1.32 11.29 19.93
C LEU A 361 -1.09 10.92 21.39
N THR A 362 -0.05 11.47 22.03
CA THR A 362 0.26 11.20 23.46
C THR A 362 -0.88 11.66 24.37
N GLN A 363 -1.45 12.84 24.12
CA GLN A 363 -2.58 13.37 24.88
C GLN A 363 -3.84 12.52 24.68
N PHE A 364 -4.13 12.08 23.46
CA PHE A 364 -5.23 11.19 23.17
C PHE A 364 -5.12 9.87 23.94
N LEU A 365 -3.97 9.20 23.86
CA LEU A 365 -3.73 7.93 24.57
C LEU A 365 -3.79 8.11 26.10
N ALA A 366 -3.27 9.22 26.63
CA ALA A 366 -3.37 9.55 28.06
C ALA A 366 -4.83 9.80 28.49
N LEU A 367 -5.62 10.51 27.68
CA LEU A 367 -7.06 10.70 27.90
C LEU A 367 -7.79 9.36 27.95
N VAL A 368 -7.56 8.50 26.97
CA VAL A 368 -8.16 7.15 26.89
C VAL A 368 -7.76 6.31 28.10
N ALA A 369 -6.49 6.25 28.47
CA ALA A 369 -6.00 5.51 29.62
C ALA A 369 -6.62 5.99 30.93
N LYS A 370 -6.72 7.32 31.12
CA LYS A 370 -7.40 7.92 32.29
C LYS A 370 -8.88 7.54 32.32
N ARG A 371 -9.55 7.58 31.18
CA ARG A 371 -10.98 7.31 31.07
C ARG A 371 -11.29 5.84 31.30
N ARG A 372 -10.49 4.92 30.76
CA ARG A 372 -10.62 3.46 30.97
C ARG A 372 -10.44 3.07 32.44
N ARG A 373 -9.58 3.74 33.20
CA ARG A 373 -9.49 3.52 34.64
C ARG A 373 -10.77 3.87 35.38
N ARG A 374 -11.49 4.89 34.93
CA ARG A 374 -12.78 5.31 35.52
C ARG A 374 -13.97 4.47 35.01
N TYR A 375 -13.91 4.06 33.75
CA TYR A 375 -14.96 3.34 33.05
C TYR A 375 -14.32 2.15 32.29
N PRO A 376 -14.04 1.04 33.00
CA PRO A 376 -13.32 -0.09 32.40
C PRO A 376 -13.99 -0.70 31.16
N GLY A 377 -15.33 -0.62 31.06
CA GLY A 377 -16.11 -1.11 29.93
C GLY A 377 -16.41 -0.05 28.85
N MET A 378 -15.65 1.05 28.82
CA MET A 378 -15.82 2.06 27.77
C MET A 378 -15.25 1.62 26.42
N HIS A 379 -15.81 2.17 25.36
CA HIS A 379 -15.35 1.98 23.97
C HIS A 379 -15.13 3.31 23.28
N ILE A 380 -14.37 3.25 22.19
CA ILE A 380 -14.09 4.36 21.29
C ILE A 380 -14.71 4.02 19.94
N TYR A 381 -15.73 4.75 19.55
CA TYR A 381 -16.45 4.52 18.31
C TYR A 381 -15.93 5.43 17.21
N HIS A 382 -15.75 4.86 16.01
CA HIS A 382 -15.41 5.55 14.78
C HIS A 382 -16.17 4.96 13.59
N TYR A 383 -16.00 5.57 12.43
CA TYR A 383 -16.67 5.11 11.21
C TYR A 383 -15.68 4.89 10.07
N ALA A 384 -15.59 3.66 9.58
CA ALA A 384 -14.63 3.19 8.59
C ALA A 384 -13.18 3.05 9.10
N PRO A 385 -12.24 2.47 8.33
CA PRO A 385 -10.93 2.05 8.87
C PRO A 385 -9.90 3.17 9.04
N TYR A 386 -10.25 4.42 8.71
CA TYR A 386 -9.27 5.51 8.68
C TYR A 386 -8.62 5.76 10.05
N GLU A 387 -9.41 5.88 11.12
CA GLU A 387 -8.95 6.17 12.48
C GLU A 387 -8.02 5.08 13.00
N LYS A 388 -8.39 3.83 12.79
CA LYS A 388 -7.54 2.66 13.12
C LYS A 388 -6.21 2.73 12.38
N THR A 389 -6.26 2.98 11.07
CA THR A 389 -5.06 3.02 10.21
C THR A 389 -4.16 4.20 10.58
N ALA A 390 -4.75 5.37 10.86
CA ALA A 390 -4.02 6.55 11.28
C ALA A 390 -3.34 6.35 12.64
N LEU A 391 -4.03 5.79 13.64
CA LEU A 391 -3.45 5.49 14.96
C LEU A 391 -2.26 4.53 14.85
N LEU A 392 -2.37 3.46 14.06
CA LEU A 392 -1.28 2.51 13.83
C LEU A 392 -0.08 3.18 13.14
N ARG A 393 -0.35 4.00 12.12
CA ARG A 393 0.69 4.74 11.40
C ARG A 393 1.40 5.77 12.28
N LEU A 394 0.66 6.53 13.09
CA LEU A 394 1.21 7.53 13.98
C LEU A 394 2.03 6.90 15.11
N ALA A 395 1.52 5.82 15.72
CA ALA A 395 2.26 5.08 16.74
C ALA A 395 3.59 4.55 16.18
N GLY A 396 3.59 3.96 14.99
CA GLY A 396 4.80 3.49 14.32
C GLY A 396 5.75 4.63 13.91
N ARG A 397 5.21 5.77 13.40
CA ARG A 397 6.00 6.95 13.00
C ARG A 397 6.79 7.54 14.17
N TYR A 398 6.16 7.65 15.33
CA TYR A 398 6.73 8.34 16.50
C TYR A 398 7.35 7.38 17.52
N GLY A 399 7.15 6.07 17.40
CA GLY A 399 7.55 5.08 18.40
C GLY A 399 6.87 5.33 19.75
N VAL A 400 5.64 5.84 19.74
CA VAL A 400 4.87 6.23 20.95
C VAL A 400 3.53 5.55 20.90
N GLY A 401 3.15 4.87 21.99
CA GLY A 401 1.83 4.30 22.16
C GLY A 401 1.56 3.05 21.33
N GLU A 402 2.57 2.35 20.81
CA GLU A 402 2.39 1.13 20.01
C GLU A 402 1.66 0.05 20.81
N ASP A 403 2.03 -0.14 22.08
CA ASP A 403 1.42 -1.13 22.96
C ASP A 403 -0.01 -0.71 23.37
N GLU A 404 -0.24 0.57 23.59
CA GLU A 404 -1.54 1.13 23.94
C GLU A 404 -2.53 1.00 22.76
N VAL A 405 -2.11 1.34 21.55
CA VAL A 405 -2.94 1.18 20.34
C VAL A 405 -3.24 -0.29 20.07
N ASP A 406 -2.24 -1.17 20.20
CA ASP A 406 -2.41 -2.61 20.06
C ASP A 406 -3.40 -3.17 21.11
N ASP A 407 -3.33 -2.67 22.37
CA ASP A 407 -4.27 -3.04 23.43
C ASP A 407 -5.72 -2.59 23.11
N LEU A 408 -5.90 -1.38 22.58
CA LEU A 408 -7.22 -0.89 22.16
C LEU A 408 -7.84 -1.79 21.08
N LEU A 409 -7.03 -2.25 20.13
CA LEU A 409 -7.49 -3.10 19.03
C LEU A 409 -7.80 -4.53 19.51
N ARG A 410 -6.90 -5.14 20.28
CA ARG A 410 -7.07 -6.53 20.77
C ARG A 410 -8.23 -6.70 21.73
N ASN A 411 -8.46 -5.72 22.58
CA ASN A 411 -9.55 -5.75 23.54
C ASN A 411 -10.88 -5.25 22.96
N GLY A 412 -10.95 -4.94 21.65
CA GLY A 412 -12.14 -4.44 21.00
C GLY A 412 -12.63 -3.09 21.53
N VAL A 413 -11.71 -2.31 22.13
CA VAL A 413 -12.03 -0.98 22.68
C VAL A 413 -12.30 0.02 21.55
N LEU A 414 -11.59 -0.11 20.43
CA LEU A 414 -11.83 0.65 19.20
C LEU A 414 -12.88 -0.07 18.37
N VAL A 415 -14.03 0.56 18.16
CA VAL A 415 -15.21 -0.04 17.51
C VAL A 415 -15.52 0.70 16.22
N ASP A 416 -15.33 0.03 15.10
CA ASP A 416 -15.74 0.52 13.79
C ASP A 416 -17.21 0.17 13.52
N LEU A 417 -18.03 1.20 13.33
CA LEU A 417 -19.45 1.01 13.06
C LEU A 417 -19.76 0.61 11.61
N TYR A 418 -18.84 0.90 10.67
CA TYR A 418 -19.06 0.67 9.24
C TYR A 418 -19.32 -0.81 8.90
N PRO A 419 -18.51 -1.79 9.35
CA PRO A 419 -18.77 -3.19 9.07
C PRO A 419 -20.11 -3.69 9.64
N LEU A 420 -20.55 -3.13 10.78
CA LEU A 420 -21.84 -3.49 11.40
C LEU A 420 -23.00 -3.00 10.53
N VAL A 421 -22.93 -1.75 10.08
CA VAL A 421 -23.93 -1.19 9.12
C VAL A 421 -23.97 -2.05 7.86
N ARG A 422 -22.82 -2.31 7.23
CA ARG A 422 -22.71 -3.04 5.97
C ARG A 422 -23.27 -4.47 6.03
N LYS A 423 -23.13 -5.14 7.16
CA LYS A 423 -23.62 -6.51 7.36
C LYS A 423 -25.10 -6.55 7.74
N SER A 424 -25.55 -5.55 8.49
CA SER A 424 -26.88 -5.60 9.11
C SER A 424 -27.94 -4.77 8.39
N ILE A 425 -27.55 -3.69 7.73
CA ILE A 425 -28.50 -2.69 7.22
C ILE A 425 -28.38 -2.56 5.70
N ARG A 426 -29.51 -2.55 5.01
CA ARG A 426 -29.64 -2.08 3.63
C ARG A 426 -30.21 -0.68 3.66
N VAL A 427 -29.69 0.23 2.85
CA VAL A 427 -30.11 1.63 2.84
C VAL A 427 -30.60 2.09 1.47
N GLY A 428 -31.57 3.01 1.41
CA GLY A 428 -32.03 3.57 0.14
C GLY A 428 -31.08 4.61 -0.47
N ALA A 429 -29.96 4.91 0.18
CA ALA A 429 -28.91 5.81 -0.33
C ALA A 429 -27.98 5.07 -1.31
N GLU A 430 -27.26 5.83 -2.15
CA GLU A 430 -26.35 5.33 -3.18
C GLU A 430 -24.99 4.86 -2.60
N SER A 431 -24.76 5.09 -1.29
CA SER A 431 -23.55 4.66 -0.59
C SER A 431 -23.82 4.42 0.89
N PHE A 432 -22.85 3.79 1.56
CA PHE A 432 -22.85 3.60 3.01
C PHE A 432 -21.89 4.59 3.72
N SER A 433 -21.58 5.74 3.10
CA SER A 433 -20.81 6.78 3.79
C SER A 433 -21.62 7.35 4.96
N LEU A 434 -20.94 7.84 6.01
CA LEU A 434 -21.59 8.42 7.17
C LEU A 434 -22.61 9.48 6.76
N LYS A 435 -22.25 10.36 5.83
CA LYS A 435 -23.12 11.42 5.25
C LYS A 435 -24.37 10.87 4.59
N ALA A 436 -24.26 9.77 3.87
CA ALA A 436 -25.41 9.13 3.20
C ALA A 436 -26.39 8.51 4.20
N LEU A 437 -25.92 8.14 5.39
CA LEU A 437 -26.73 7.57 6.47
C LEU A 437 -27.38 8.61 7.39
N GLU A 438 -26.82 9.82 7.50
CA GLU A 438 -27.28 10.90 8.39
C GLU A 438 -28.80 11.17 8.33
N PRO A 439 -29.45 11.18 7.16
CA PRO A 439 -30.90 11.36 7.10
C PRO A 439 -31.72 10.34 7.87
N LEU A 440 -31.15 9.16 8.21
CA LEU A 440 -31.84 8.12 8.97
C LEU A 440 -31.91 8.40 10.47
N TYR A 441 -30.95 9.17 11.03
CA TYR A 441 -30.81 9.32 12.49
C TYR A 441 -30.51 10.75 12.97
N MET A 442 -30.12 11.68 12.10
CA MET A 442 -29.84 13.07 12.50
C MET A 442 -31.10 13.96 12.61
N GLY A 443 -32.22 13.56 11.98
CA GLY A 443 -33.44 14.36 11.96
C GLY A 443 -33.22 15.73 11.28
N ASP A 444 -33.61 16.80 11.93
CA ASP A 444 -33.47 18.17 11.41
C ASP A 444 -32.05 18.74 11.57
N GLN A 445 -31.15 18.02 12.23
CA GLN A 445 -29.77 18.44 12.50
C GLN A 445 -28.83 17.98 11.38
N LEU A 446 -29.14 18.31 10.13
CA LEU A 446 -28.27 18.01 9.00
C LEU A 446 -27.13 19.04 8.91
N ARG A 447 -26.07 18.67 8.18
CA ARG A 447 -24.86 19.52 7.97
C ARG A 447 -25.25 20.92 7.45
N SER A 448 -24.59 21.92 8.00
CA SER A 448 -24.69 23.30 7.56
C SER A 448 -23.33 23.98 7.74
N GLY A 449 -22.99 24.96 6.89
CA GLY A 449 -21.71 25.68 6.92
C GLY A 449 -20.92 25.50 5.62
N ASP A 450 -19.74 26.12 5.57
CA ASP A 450 -18.90 26.16 4.37
C ASP A 450 -18.02 24.89 4.26
N VAL A 451 -17.64 24.27 5.38
CA VAL A 451 -16.90 23.01 5.42
C VAL A 451 -17.90 21.86 5.52
N THR A 452 -18.12 21.16 4.43
CA THR A 452 -19.10 20.05 4.34
C THR A 452 -18.51 18.72 3.90
N THR A 453 -17.28 18.75 3.38
CA THR A 453 -16.57 17.55 2.92
C THR A 453 -15.15 17.47 3.51
N ALA A 454 -14.55 16.29 3.51
CA ALA A 454 -13.14 16.14 3.90
C ALA A 454 -12.21 16.98 3.00
N THR A 455 -12.55 17.13 1.72
CA THR A 455 -11.80 18.01 0.80
C THR A 455 -11.89 19.47 1.23
N ASP A 456 -13.07 19.95 1.61
CA ASP A 456 -13.26 21.32 2.12
C ASP A 456 -12.44 21.53 3.41
N SER A 457 -12.37 20.51 4.30
CA SER A 457 -11.58 20.57 5.53
C SER A 457 -10.08 20.72 5.21
N ILE A 458 -9.56 19.95 4.23
CA ILE A 458 -8.16 20.02 3.79
C ILE A 458 -7.84 21.38 3.15
N THR A 459 -8.70 21.88 2.26
CA THR A 459 -8.49 23.21 1.62
C THR A 459 -8.59 24.33 2.63
N SER A 460 -9.55 24.26 3.57
CA SER A 460 -9.69 25.20 4.68
C SER A 460 -8.45 25.19 5.59
N TYR A 461 -7.89 24.00 5.89
CA TYR A 461 -6.65 23.94 6.67
C TYR A 461 -5.46 24.54 5.89
N GLY A 462 -5.38 24.35 4.59
CA GLY A 462 -4.43 25.06 3.73
C GLY A 462 -4.60 26.57 3.82
N ARG A 463 -5.84 27.06 3.74
CA ARG A 463 -6.17 28.49 3.90
C ARG A 463 -5.79 29.02 5.30
N TYR A 464 -6.01 28.25 6.35
CA TYR A 464 -5.54 28.59 7.70
C TYR A 464 -4.01 28.83 7.73
N CYS A 465 -3.23 27.93 7.12
CA CYS A 465 -1.77 28.08 7.07
C CYS A 465 -1.34 29.34 6.30
N GLU A 466 -2.01 29.66 5.19
CA GLU A 466 -1.77 30.88 4.41
C GLU A 466 -2.09 32.14 5.22
N LEU A 467 -3.25 32.19 5.89
CA LEU A 467 -3.67 33.31 6.71
C LEU A 467 -2.68 33.59 7.86
N LEU A 468 -2.13 32.53 8.46
CA LEU A 468 -1.09 32.70 9.47
C LEU A 468 0.22 33.27 8.87
N ALA A 469 0.58 32.84 7.67
CA ALA A 469 1.77 33.39 6.98
C ALA A 469 1.58 34.85 6.56
N GLU A 470 0.32 35.29 6.41
CA GLU A 470 -0.09 36.70 6.11
C GLU A 470 -0.32 37.53 7.38
N ASP A 471 -0.02 37.04 8.57
CA ASP A 471 -0.29 37.69 9.89
C ASP A 471 -1.77 38.01 10.16
N ARG A 472 -2.71 37.23 9.58
CA ARG A 472 -4.19 37.41 9.71
C ARG A 472 -4.75 36.40 10.73
N ALA A 473 -4.30 36.49 11.99
CA ALA A 473 -4.60 35.53 13.03
C ALA A 473 -6.09 35.37 13.38
N ASP A 474 -6.88 36.46 13.36
CA ASP A 474 -8.32 36.39 13.69
C ASP A 474 -9.11 35.61 12.64
N GLU A 475 -8.79 35.80 11.36
CA GLU A 475 -9.41 35.06 10.26
C GLU A 475 -8.97 33.59 10.29
N ALA A 476 -7.69 33.33 10.56
CA ALA A 476 -7.18 31.98 10.74
C ALA A 476 -7.91 31.24 11.90
N ALA A 477 -8.16 31.93 13.02
CA ALA A 477 -8.91 31.34 14.14
C ALA A 477 -10.38 31.01 13.75
N THR A 478 -10.99 31.81 12.89
CA THR A 478 -12.34 31.55 12.37
C THR A 478 -12.35 30.24 11.55
N VAL A 479 -11.40 30.08 10.64
CA VAL A 479 -11.28 28.87 9.82
C VAL A 479 -11.05 27.63 10.68
N LEU A 480 -10.18 27.70 11.71
CA LEU A 480 -9.99 26.59 12.64
C LEU A 480 -11.27 26.21 13.39
N LYS A 481 -12.07 27.21 13.73
CA LYS A 481 -13.36 26.96 14.39
C LYS A 481 -14.32 26.22 13.46
N GLU A 482 -14.40 26.61 12.19
CA GLU A 482 -15.25 25.94 11.19
C GLU A 482 -14.83 24.47 11.00
N ILE A 483 -13.52 24.20 10.92
CA ILE A 483 -13.00 22.84 10.87
C ILE A 483 -13.35 22.07 12.15
N ALA A 484 -13.21 22.69 13.34
CA ALA A 484 -13.60 22.07 14.60
C ALA A 484 -15.10 21.75 14.68
N ASP A 485 -15.95 22.67 14.21
CA ASP A 485 -17.40 22.48 14.17
C ASP A 485 -17.78 21.34 13.22
N TYR A 486 -17.09 21.22 12.07
CA TYR A 486 -17.25 20.13 11.12
C TYR A 486 -16.91 18.78 11.75
N ASN A 487 -15.70 18.64 12.34
CA ASN A 487 -15.25 17.43 12.98
C ASN A 487 -16.08 17.03 14.21
N HIS A 488 -16.53 18.04 15.00
CA HIS A 488 -17.49 17.83 16.08
C HIS A 488 -18.79 17.20 15.57
N TYR A 489 -19.29 17.68 14.42
CA TYR A 489 -20.48 17.12 13.80
C TYR A 489 -20.25 15.66 13.38
N ASP A 490 -19.10 15.30 12.84
CA ASP A 490 -18.78 13.91 12.46
C ASP A 490 -18.74 12.99 13.69
N CYS A 491 -18.13 13.43 14.80
CA CYS A 491 -18.16 12.72 16.07
C CYS A 491 -19.61 12.58 16.62
N LEU A 492 -20.44 13.62 16.49
CA LEU A 492 -21.83 13.59 16.91
C LEU A 492 -22.66 12.66 16.02
N SER A 493 -22.43 12.68 14.71
CA SER A 493 -23.06 11.77 13.75
C SER A 493 -22.75 10.31 14.09
N THR A 494 -21.47 10.00 14.37
CA THR A 494 -21.03 8.66 14.80
C THR A 494 -21.71 8.22 16.11
N ARG A 495 -21.87 9.12 17.08
CA ARG A 495 -22.64 8.85 18.32
C ARG A 495 -24.09 8.50 18.03
N LYS A 496 -24.77 9.33 17.24
CA LYS A 496 -26.16 9.11 16.91
C LYS A 496 -26.39 7.85 16.08
N LEU A 497 -25.45 7.54 15.18
CA LEU A 497 -25.47 6.28 14.45
C LEU A 497 -25.35 5.08 15.39
N ARG A 498 -24.38 5.08 16.35
CA ARG A 498 -24.29 4.03 17.37
C ARG A 498 -25.59 3.86 18.14
N ASP A 499 -26.17 4.97 18.61
CA ASP A 499 -27.43 4.93 19.37
C ASP A 499 -28.59 4.39 18.52
N TRP A 500 -28.65 4.78 17.25
CA TRP A 500 -29.65 4.28 16.30
C TRP A 500 -29.47 2.78 16.04
N LEU A 501 -28.26 2.29 15.85
CA LEU A 501 -27.97 0.87 15.65
C LEU A 501 -28.33 0.03 16.88
N VAL A 502 -28.09 0.54 18.10
CA VAL A 502 -28.50 -0.11 19.36
C VAL A 502 -30.01 -0.25 19.41
N ILE A 503 -30.76 0.78 19.02
CA ILE A 503 -32.25 0.70 18.94
C ILE A 503 -32.67 -0.37 17.92
N ARG A 504 -32.07 -0.40 16.75
CA ARG A 504 -32.34 -1.41 15.70
C ARG A 504 -32.04 -2.83 16.19
N ALA A 505 -30.95 -3.02 16.95
CA ALA A 505 -30.66 -4.30 17.57
C ALA A 505 -31.80 -4.77 18.49
N PHE A 506 -32.22 -3.92 19.46
CA PHE A 506 -33.29 -4.26 20.39
C PHE A 506 -34.63 -4.49 19.69
N GLU A 507 -34.99 -3.67 18.70
CA GLU A 507 -36.22 -3.89 17.91
C GLU A 507 -36.21 -5.20 17.14
N SER A 508 -35.02 -5.69 16.77
CA SER A 508 -34.84 -6.97 16.09
C SER A 508 -34.64 -8.15 17.06
N GLY A 509 -34.76 -7.94 18.37
CA GLY A 509 -34.62 -8.97 19.40
C GLY A 509 -33.16 -9.39 19.68
N VAL A 510 -32.17 -8.57 19.25
CA VAL A 510 -30.75 -8.80 19.48
C VAL A 510 -30.24 -7.91 20.62
N THR A 511 -29.50 -8.51 21.56
CA THR A 511 -28.87 -7.77 22.65
C THR A 511 -27.42 -7.43 22.28
N PRO A 512 -27.02 -6.16 22.33
CA PRO A 512 -25.61 -5.76 22.18
C PRO A 512 -24.76 -6.35 23.31
N LEU A 513 -23.77 -7.17 22.96
CA LEU A 513 -22.88 -7.86 23.91
C LEU A 513 -21.42 -7.48 23.75
N GLY A 514 -21.06 -6.86 22.61
CA GLY A 514 -19.69 -6.53 22.25
C GLY A 514 -18.85 -7.72 21.82
N VAL A 515 -17.63 -7.41 21.39
CA VAL A 515 -16.63 -8.42 21.03
C VAL A 515 -15.96 -8.95 22.29
N GLN A 516 -15.92 -10.28 22.47
CA GLN A 516 -15.20 -10.86 23.59
C GLN A 516 -13.70 -10.64 23.43
N PRO A 517 -12.98 -10.17 24.47
CA PRO A 517 -11.54 -9.96 24.40
C PRO A 517 -10.80 -11.26 24.12
N VAL A 518 -9.80 -11.18 23.25
CA VAL A 518 -8.87 -12.30 23.01
C VAL A 518 -7.96 -12.44 24.22
N PRO A 519 -7.90 -13.59 24.91
CA PRO A 519 -7.06 -13.78 26.10
C PRO A 519 -5.59 -13.48 25.78
N LYS A 520 -4.92 -12.67 26.61
CA LYS A 520 -3.47 -12.48 26.55
C LYS A 520 -2.76 -13.81 26.83
N GLN A 521 -1.88 -14.25 25.97
CA GLN A 521 -0.88 -15.25 26.34
C GLN A 521 0.12 -14.59 27.31
N ASP A 522 0.17 -15.12 28.55
CA ASP A 522 0.95 -14.59 29.68
C ASP A 522 2.47 -14.81 29.55
N ASN A 523 3.13 -14.07 28.64
CA ASN A 523 4.59 -14.05 28.54
C ASN A 523 5.21 -12.64 28.76
N ILE A 524 4.49 -11.74 29.47
CA ILE A 524 4.79 -10.29 29.45
C ILE A 524 5.68 -9.82 30.60
N LYS A 525 5.74 -10.52 31.75
CA LYS A 525 6.42 -9.98 32.96
C LYS A 525 7.94 -9.86 32.83
N ASP A 526 8.62 -10.81 32.18
CA ASP A 526 10.08 -10.76 32.01
C ASP A 526 10.53 -9.85 30.86
N GLN A 527 9.68 -9.64 29.86
CA GLN A 527 9.97 -8.74 28.74
C GLN A 527 9.97 -7.26 29.15
N ASP A 528 9.15 -6.87 30.13
CA ASP A 528 9.03 -5.49 30.59
C ASP A 528 10.28 -5.03 31.35
N GLN A 529 10.94 -5.88 32.14
CA GLN A 529 12.15 -5.51 32.90
C GLN A 529 13.34 -5.28 31.99
N LEU A 530 13.53 -6.13 30.98
CA LEU A 530 14.60 -6.00 30.01
C LEU A 530 14.42 -4.73 29.15
N ALA A 531 13.20 -4.48 28.65
CA ALA A 531 12.87 -3.28 27.92
C ALA A 531 13.09 -2.02 28.78
N SER A 532 12.70 -2.06 30.04
CA SER A 532 12.88 -0.97 30.98
C SER A 532 14.37 -0.68 31.24
N SER A 533 15.20 -1.71 31.39
CA SER A 533 16.65 -1.56 31.60
C SER A 533 17.33 -0.89 30.40
N LEU A 534 17.00 -1.33 29.17
CA LEU A 534 17.55 -0.76 27.95
C LEU A 534 17.09 0.69 27.75
N ARG A 535 15.80 1.00 27.97
CA ARG A 535 15.26 2.37 27.89
C ARG A 535 15.89 3.29 28.92
N LYS A 536 16.11 2.82 30.16
CA LYS A 536 16.76 3.62 31.22
C LYS A 536 18.16 4.06 30.81
N PHE A 537 18.92 3.22 30.15
CA PHE A 537 20.25 3.57 29.62
C PHE A 537 20.18 4.54 28.43
N THR A 538 19.25 4.34 27.54
CA THR A 538 19.04 5.20 26.38
C THR A 538 18.59 6.61 26.77
N GLY A 539 17.79 6.74 27.85
CA GLY A 539 17.21 8.00 28.30
C GLY A 539 16.19 8.58 27.32
N ASP A 540 15.79 9.83 27.55
CA ASP A 540 14.81 10.58 26.75
C ASP A 540 15.46 11.47 25.67
N ALA A 541 16.78 11.32 25.44
CA ALA A 541 17.50 12.11 24.44
C ALA A 541 16.92 11.89 23.05
N ALA A 542 16.77 12.99 22.28
CA ALA A 542 16.41 12.92 20.87
C ALA A 542 17.42 12.06 20.09
N VAL A 543 17.01 11.49 18.98
CA VAL A 543 17.85 10.54 18.21
C VAL A 543 19.20 11.15 17.84
N ASP A 544 19.20 12.42 17.42
CA ASP A 544 20.41 13.14 17.00
C ASP A 544 21.33 13.55 18.16
N ASP A 545 20.82 13.57 19.40
CA ASP A 545 21.56 13.95 20.62
C ASP A 545 22.12 12.74 21.39
N ARG A 546 21.85 11.50 20.92
CA ARG A 546 22.32 10.27 21.58
C ARG A 546 23.81 10.04 21.36
N THR A 547 24.48 9.56 22.41
CA THR A 547 25.85 9.05 22.23
C THR A 547 25.83 7.79 21.38
N PRO A 548 26.99 7.41 20.76
CA PRO A 548 27.07 6.15 20.00
C PRO A 548 26.61 4.94 20.81
N GLU A 549 26.94 4.87 22.11
CA GLU A 549 26.54 3.79 23.01
C GLU A 549 25.03 3.80 23.26
N GLN A 550 24.45 4.97 23.52
CA GLN A 550 23.00 5.11 23.67
C GLN A 550 22.26 4.72 22.39
N MET A 551 22.81 5.11 21.23
CA MET A 551 22.23 4.72 19.94
C MET A 551 22.32 3.21 19.74
N ALA A 552 23.46 2.57 20.03
CA ALA A 552 23.62 1.12 19.91
C ALA A 552 22.60 0.37 20.80
N VAL A 553 22.42 0.79 22.06
CA VAL A 553 21.44 0.18 22.97
C VAL A 553 20.01 0.44 22.51
N ALA A 554 19.70 1.63 21.98
CA ALA A 554 18.39 1.94 21.39
C ALA A 554 18.06 1.05 20.20
N LEU A 555 19.04 0.78 19.33
CA LEU A 555 18.89 -0.12 18.17
C LEU A 555 18.66 -1.57 18.62
N VAL A 556 19.36 -2.04 19.67
CA VAL A 556 19.11 -3.36 20.27
C VAL A 556 17.70 -3.45 20.84
N ALA A 557 17.25 -2.42 21.55
CA ALA A 557 15.89 -2.35 22.08
C ALA A 557 14.84 -2.36 20.95
N ALA A 558 15.07 -1.59 19.90
CA ALA A 558 14.19 -1.55 18.72
C ALA A 558 14.14 -2.89 17.96
N ALA A 559 15.28 -3.59 17.85
CA ALA A 559 15.37 -4.89 17.19
C ALA A 559 14.48 -5.96 17.84
N ARG A 560 14.25 -5.92 19.16
CA ARG A 560 13.36 -6.86 19.86
C ARG A 560 11.93 -6.84 19.30
N GLY A 561 11.41 -5.66 18.99
CA GLY A 561 10.08 -5.50 18.39
C GLY A 561 10.06 -5.57 16.85
N TYR A 562 11.20 -5.66 16.18
CA TYR A 562 11.30 -5.54 14.72
C TYR A 562 10.38 -6.50 13.97
N HIS A 563 10.52 -7.80 14.17
CA HIS A 563 9.69 -8.80 13.49
C HIS A 563 8.21 -8.70 13.84
N GLN A 564 7.88 -8.29 15.05
CA GLN A 564 6.49 -8.07 15.44
C GLN A 564 5.89 -6.86 14.70
N ARG A 565 6.65 -5.77 14.56
CA ARG A 565 6.23 -4.60 13.77
C ARG A 565 6.09 -4.93 12.29
N GLU A 566 7.03 -5.70 11.72
CA GLU A 566 6.98 -6.16 10.32
C GLU A 566 5.76 -7.06 10.04
N ASP A 567 5.42 -7.96 10.97
CA ASP A 567 4.29 -8.86 10.81
C ASP A 567 2.91 -8.16 11.01
N LYS A 568 2.86 -7.08 11.80
CA LYS A 568 1.61 -6.38 12.15
C LYS A 568 0.77 -5.95 10.95
N PRO A 569 1.30 -5.27 9.91
CA PRO A 569 0.49 -4.83 8.76
C PRO A 569 -0.18 -6.00 8.03
N PHE A 570 0.54 -7.11 7.89
CA PHE A 570 -0.02 -8.32 7.31
C PHE A 570 -1.19 -8.85 8.13
N TRP A 571 -1.01 -9.04 9.45
CA TRP A 571 -2.05 -9.60 10.31
C TRP A 571 -3.28 -8.71 10.41
N TRP A 572 -3.09 -7.38 10.46
CA TRP A 572 -4.21 -6.46 10.45
C TRP A 572 -4.99 -6.52 9.14
N SER A 573 -4.31 -6.53 7.99
CA SER A 573 -4.97 -6.71 6.69
C SER A 573 -5.68 -8.06 6.58
N HIS A 574 -5.10 -9.12 7.14
CA HIS A 574 -5.73 -10.44 7.19
C HIS A 574 -7.02 -10.41 8.02
N PHE A 575 -6.98 -9.84 9.24
CA PHE A 575 -8.17 -9.71 10.10
C PHE A 575 -9.22 -8.78 9.49
N ASP A 576 -8.82 -7.74 8.79
CA ASP A 576 -9.75 -6.86 8.07
C ASP A 576 -10.53 -7.63 7.00
N ARG A 577 -9.88 -8.48 6.22
CA ARG A 577 -10.55 -9.33 5.21
C ARG A 577 -11.56 -10.31 5.83
N LEU A 578 -11.34 -10.73 7.06
CA LEU A 578 -12.31 -11.56 7.79
C LEU A 578 -13.54 -10.78 8.29
N ASN A 579 -13.41 -9.47 8.50
CA ASN A 579 -14.44 -8.65 9.11
C ASN A 579 -15.16 -7.72 8.13
N TYR A 580 -14.44 -7.13 7.17
CA TYR A 580 -15.00 -6.16 6.23
C TYR A 580 -15.68 -6.82 5.03
N PRO A 581 -16.66 -6.15 4.39
CA PRO A 581 -17.27 -6.61 3.15
C PRO A 581 -16.23 -6.82 2.03
N VAL A 582 -16.52 -7.74 1.12
CA VAL A 582 -15.60 -8.12 0.03
C VAL A 582 -15.27 -6.94 -0.89
N ASP A 583 -16.23 -6.07 -1.16
CA ASP A 583 -16.08 -4.88 -1.99
C ASP A 583 -15.07 -3.86 -1.44
N GLU A 584 -14.73 -3.91 -0.15
CA GLU A 584 -13.74 -3.03 0.47
C GLU A 584 -12.28 -3.49 0.26
N TRP A 585 -12.07 -4.77 -0.07
CA TRP A 585 -10.74 -5.33 -0.19
C TRP A 585 -10.53 -6.21 -1.44
N SER A 586 -11.56 -6.38 -2.27
CA SER A 586 -11.47 -7.14 -3.52
C SER A 586 -10.40 -6.62 -4.48
N ASP A 587 -10.19 -5.31 -4.49
CA ASP A 587 -9.20 -4.65 -5.34
C ASP A 587 -7.79 -4.60 -4.73
N ASN A 588 -7.58 -5.21 -3.55
CA ASN A 588 -6.26 -5.25 -2.90
C ASN A 588 -5.29 -6.12 -3.70
N THR A 589 -4.01 -5.80 -3.55
CA THR A 589 -2.92 -6.57 -4.18
C THR A 589 -2.88 -8.01 -3.65
N ASP A 590 -2.59 -8.96 -4.53
CA ASP A 590 -2.42 -10.39 -4.23
C ASP A 590 -3.69 -11.07 -3.67
N VAL A 591 -4.86 -10.57 -4.06
CA VAL A 591 -6.16 -11.13 -3.67
C VAL A 591 -6.86 -11.67 -4.91
N PHE A 592 -7.14 -12.96 -4.89
CA PHE A 592 -7.96 -13.64 -5.90
C PHE A 592 -9.36 -13.93 -5.36
N ILE A 593 -10.39 -13.55 -6.08
CA ILE A 593 -11.79 -13.81 -5.70
C ILE A 593 -12.44 -14.64 -6.78
N GLY A 594 -13.09 -15.74 -6.38
CA GLY A 594 -13.70 -16.64 -7.34
C GLY A 594 -14.73 -17.57 -6.75
N GLU A 595 -15.38 -18.31 -7.62
CA GLU A 595 -16.27 -19.42 -7.27
C GLU A 595 -15.46 -20.72 -7.25
N ALA A 596 -15.58 -21.47 -6.17
CA ALA A 596 -14.82 -22.68 -5.97
C ALA A 596 -15.63 -23.95 -6.29
N ALA A 597 -14.96 -24.95 -6.86
CA ALA A 597 -15.48 -26.29 -7.10
C ALA A 597 -14.45 -27.33 -6.67
N VAL A 598 -14.91 -28.49 -6.20
CA VAL A 598 -14.04 -29.61 -5.88
C VAL A 598 -13.51 -30.21 -7.17
N ASP A 599 -12.17 -30.22 -7.33
CA ASP A 599 -11.46 -30.87 -8.45
C ASP A 599 -11.14 -32.32 -8.10
N VAL A 600 -10.61 -32.57 -6.88
CA VAL A 600 -10.39 -33.91 -6.33
C VAL A 600 -10.83 -33.91 -4.88
N ASP A 601 -11.72 -34.83 -4.53
CA ASP A 601 -12.27 -34.95 -3.18
C ASP A 601 -11.25 -35.43 -2.14
N TRP A 602 -11.59 -35.34 -0.86
CA TRP A 602 -10.75 -35.71 0.26
C TRP A 602 -10.16 -37.11 0.12
N HIS A 603 -8.85 -37.18 0.11
CA HIS A 603 -8.08 -38.43 0.09
C HIS A 603 -6.76 -38.22 0.81
N THR A 604 -6.12 -39.30 1.23
CA THR A 604 -4.79 -39.28 1.85
C THR A 604 -3.77 -39.77 0.83
N PRO A 605 -2.95 -38.88 0.22
CA PRO A 605 -1.92 -39.28 -0.73
C PRO A 605 -0.87 -40.20 -0.08
N PRO A 606 -0.15 -41.00 -0.86
CA PRO A 606 0.99 -41.79 -0.35
C PRO A 606 1.99 -40.85 0.34
N ARG A 607 2.41 -41.22 1.56
CA ARG A 607 3.31 -40.45 2.44
C ARG A 607 2.73 -39.19 3.08
N ALA A 608 1.49 -38.78 2.81
CA ALA A 608 0.83 -37.73 3.55
C ALA A 608 0.32 -38.21 4.91
N ARG A 609 0.37 -37.35 5.92
CA ARG A 609 -0.10 -37.67 7.28
C ARG A 609 -1.58 -37.31 7.49
N LYS A 610 -2.14 -36.48 6.61
CA LYS A 610 -3.52 -35.95 6.72
C LYS A 610 -4.24 -36.01 5.38
N PRO A 611 -5.55 -36.16 5.38
CA PRO A 611 -6.36 -35.98 4.18
C PRO A 611 -6.14 -34.60 3.55
N GLN A 612 -6.17 -34.57 2.23
CA GLN A 612 -6.15 -33.33 1.44
C GLN A 612 -7.15 -33.44 0.29
N ARG A 613 -7.63 -32.29 -0.19
CA ARG A 613 -8.43 -32.19 -1.42
C ARG A 613 -7.85 -31.12 -2.36
N ARG A 614 -8.21 -31.23 -3.62
CA ARG A 614 -7.92 -30.19 -4.61
C ARG A 614 -9.20 -29.42 -4.89
N VAL A 615 -9.07 -28.09 -4.87
CA VAL A 615 -10.17 -27.16 -5.15
C VAL A 615 -9.75 -26.22 -6.25
N ARG A 616 -10.61 -26.08 -7.26
CA ARG A 616 -10.46 -25.15 -8.37
C ARG A 616 -11.29 -23.91 -8.08
N LEU A 617 -10.67 -22.74 -8.17
CA LEU A 617 -11.36 -21.46 -8.13
C LEU A 617 -11.32 -20.82 -9.51
N SER A 618 -12.48 -20.40 -10.00
CA SER A 618 -12.62 -19.60 -11.23
C SER A 618 -13.01 -18.18 -10.83
N GLY A 619 -12.22 -17.19 -11.24
CA GLY A 619 -12.41 -15.82 -10.75
C GLY A 619 -11.42 -14.82 -11.31
N GLU A 620 -11.02 -13.86 -10.52
CA GLU A 620 -10.11 -12.79 -10.93
C GLU A 620 -9.10 -12.42 -9.85
N LEU A 621 -7.89 -12.09 -10.28
CA LEU A 621 -6.85 -11.45 -9.48
C LEU A 621 -6.85 -9.95 -9.83
N ALA A 622 -7.20 -9.12 -8.85
CA ALA A 622 -7.29 -7.68 -9.10
C ALA A 622 -5.94 -7.05 -9.44
N ARG A 623 -4.89 -7.41 -8.71
CA ARG A 623 -3.50 -6.92 -8.90
C ARG A 623 -2.50 -7.85 -8.22
N GLY A 624 -1.24 -7.82 -8.68
CA GLY A 624 -0.12 -8.53 -8.04
C GLY A 624 -0.01 -9.97 -8.49
N ASP A 625 0.58 -10.81 -7.63
CA ASP A 625 0.90 -12.20 -7.94
C ASP A 625 0.33 -13.14 -6.87
N LEU A 626 -0.07 -14.35 -7.29
CA LEU A 626 -0.44 -15.39 -6.36
C LEU A 626 0.81 -16.15 -5.90
N ASN A 627 1.11 -16.03 -4.62
CA ASN A 627 2.17 -16.83 -4.00
C ASN A 627 1.75 -18.30 -3.87
N ARG A 628 2.74 -19.21 -3.79
CA ARG A 628 2.49 -20.63 -3.56
C ARG A 628 1.72 -20.90 -2.28
N HIS A 629 1.98 -20.18 -1.21
CA HIS A 629 1.29 -20.31 0.07
C HIS A 629 0.33 -19.15 0.27
N VAL A 630 -0.95 -19.48 0.44
CA VAL A 630 -2.05 -18.52 0.57
C VAL A 630 -2.94 -18.85 1.76
N TYR A 631 -3.80 -17.91 2.14
CA TYR A 631 -4.97 -18.20 2.94
C TYR A 631 -6.19 -18.34 2.04
N ALA A 632 -6.89 -19.45 2.15
CA ALA A 632 -8.23 -19.65 1.60
C ALA A 632 -9.26 -19.12 2.61
N LEU A 633 -10.16 -18.24 2.17
CA LEU A 633 -11.18 -17.61 2.99
C LEU A 633 -12.55 -18.23 2.73
N TYR A 634 -13.33 -18.44 3.81
CA TYR A 634 -14.65 -19.10 3.80
C TYR A 634 -15.71 -18.16 4.34
N GLU A 635 -16.82 -18.01 3.60
CA GLU A 635 -18.00 -17.30 4.10
C GLU A 635 -18.73 -18.12 5.17
N PRO A 636 -19.50 -17.46 6.06
CA PRO A 636 -20.41 -18.15 6.98
C PRO A 636 -21.46 -19.01 6.24
N PRO A 637 -21.81 -20.20 6.76
CA PRO A 637 -21.24 -20.84 7.94
C PRO A 637 -19.85 -21.43 7.63
N ALA A 638 -18.82 -20.94 8.33
CA ALA A 638 -17.47 -21.42 8.14
C ALA A 638 -17.26 -22.84 8.73
N PRO A 639 -16.22 -23.58 8.27
CA PRO A 639 -15.91 -24.90 8.82
C PRO A 639 -15.71 -24.85 10.34
N PRO A 640 -16.38 -25.70 11.13
CA PRO A 640 -16.29 -25.69 12.60
C PRO A 640 -14.86 -25.90 13.13
N SER A 641 -13.99 -26.51 12.35
CA SER A 641 -12.59 -26.72 12.71
C SER A 641 -11.71 -25.46 12.57
N MET A 642 -12.21 -24.40 11.95
CA MET A 642 -11.46 -23.17 11.67
C MET A 642 -11.85 -22.02 12.58
N THR A 643 -13.05 -22.05 13.17
CA THR A 643 -13.57 -20.98 14.02
C THR A 643 -14.56 -21.56 15.04
N ASP A 644 -14.57 -20.99 16.25
CA ASP A 644 -15.55 -21.27 17.28
C ASP A 644 -16.90 -20.57 17.03
N ASP A 645 -16.93 -19.60 16.12
CA ASP A 645 -18.10 -18.83 15.73
C ASP A 645 -18.41 -19.06 14.23
N PRO A 646 -19.40 -19.94 13.94
CA PRO A 646 -19.74 -20.28 12.55
C PRO A 646 -20.32 -19.10 11.75
N GLU A 647 -20.77 -18.03 12.41
CA GLU A 647 -21.30 -16.83 11.76
C GLU A 647 -20.19 -15.85 11.33
N ARG A 648 -18.93 -16.22 11.55
CA ARG A 648 -17.77 -15.45 11.12
C ARG A 648 -17.08 -16.12 9.93
N ARG A 649 -16.45 -15.29 9.09
CA ARG A 649 -15.48 -15.78 8.10
C ARG A 649 -14.36 -16.50 8.80
N ALA A 650 -13.87 -17.54 8.16
CA ALA A 650 -12.66 -18.25 8.59
C ALA A 650 -11.61 -18.23 7.48
N ALA A 651 -10.37 -18.54 7.87
CA ALA A 651 -9.27 -18.67 6.96
C ALA A 651 -8.46 -19.95 7.27
N ALA A 652 -8.04 -20.66 6.24
CA ALA A 652 -7.12 -21.78 6.36
C ALA A 652 -5.95 -21.63 5.40
N HIS A 653 -4.81 -22.19 5.79
CA HIS A 653 -3.66 -22.27 4.91
C HIS A 653 -3.95 -23.20 3.72
N ALA A 654 -3.67 -22.73 2.53
CA ALA A 654 -3.76 -23.48 1.30
C ALA A 654 -2.47 -23.34 0.48
N GLU A 655 -2.27 -24.24 -0.47
CA GLU A 655 -1.11 -24.25 -1.35
C GLU A 655 -1.59 -24.18 -2.80
N VAL A 656 -1.18 -23.15 -3.52
CA VAL A 656 -1.42 -22.99 -4.96
C VAL A 656 -0.51 -23.99 -5.70
N ILE A 657 -1.11 -24.83 -6.54
CA ILE A 657 -0.39 -25.87 -7.31
C ILE A 657 -0.48 -25.65 -8.81
N GLU A 658 -1.49 -24.93 -9.29
CA GLU A 658 -1.73 -24.71 -10.70
C GLU A 658 -2.39 -23.33 -10.90
N VAL A 659 -1.97 -22.61 -11.91
CA VAL A 659 -2.51 -21.32 -12.33
C VAL A 659 -2.54 -21.34 -13.86
N ASP A 660 -3.66 -20.96 -14.46
CA ASP A 660 -3.85 -20.97 -15.93
C ASP A 660 -2.93 -19.95 -16.64
N ASP A 661 -2.96 -18.69 -16.20
CA ASP A 661 -2.08 -17.64 -16.69
C ASP A 661 -1.50 -16.86 -15.50
N PRO A 662 -0.19 -16.99 -15.21
CA PRO A 662 0.43 -16.26 -14.11
C PRO A 662 0.32 -14.74 -14.20
N SER A 663 0.18 -14.17 -15.41
CA SER A 663 0.09 -12.72 -15.62
C SER A 663 -1.33 -12.18 -15.42
N SER A 664 -2.35 -13.03 -15.60
CA SER A 664 -3.77 -12.69 -15.44
C SER A 664 -4.58 -13.94 -15.07
N PRO A 665 -4.45 -14.44 -13.85
CA PRO A 665 -5.11 -15.67 -13.42
C PRO A 665 -6.63 -15.57 -13.51
N SER A 666 -7.25 -16.49 -14.21
CA SER A 666 -8.69 -16.71 -14.21
C SER A 666 -9.10 -18.05 -13.60
N GLU A 667 -8.19 -19.01 -13.56
CA GLU A 667 -8.35 -20.27 -12.85
C GLU A 667 -7.15 -20.58 -11.96
N VAL A 668 -7.42 -20.97 -10.72
CA VAL A 668 -6.40 -21.34 -9.73
C VAL A 668 -6.78 -22.65 -9.06
N VAL A 669 -5.86 -23.61 -8.99
CA VAL A 669 -6.07 -24.85 -8.26
C VAL A 669 -5.23 -24.84 -6.99
N ILE A 670 -5.88 -25.10 -5.86
CA ILE A 670 -5.25 -25.17 -4.55
C ILE A 670 -5.35 -26.56 -3.93
N ILE A 671 -4.41 -26.87 -3.03
CA ILE A 671 -4.53 -27.98 -2.08
C ILE A 671 -4.98 -27.45 -0.74
N GLU A 672 -6.07 -27.99 -0.22
CA GLU A 672 -6.54 -27.84 1.15
C GLU A 672 -6.20 -29.08 1.95
N ARG A 673 -5.92 -28.92 3.24
CA ARG A 673 -5.60 -30.02 4.16
C ARG A 673 -6.63 -30.09 5.28
N ALA A 674 -6.95 -31.32 5.73
CA ALA A 674 -7.75 -31.56 6.92
C ALA A 674 -7.13 -30.84 8.14
N ASP A 675 -7.97 -30.58 9.15
CA ASP A 675 -7.60 -29.86 10.36
C ASP A 675 -6.49 -30.59 11.16
N LYS A 676 -6.11 -30.05 12.33
CA LYS A 676 -5.07 -30.64 13.19
C LYS A 676 -5.43 -32.06 13.66
N ASP A 677 -6.71 -32.39 13.78
CA ASP A 677 -7.24 -33.67 14.25
C ASP A 677 -7.59 -34.64 13.10
N GLY A 678 -7.45 -34.19 11.84
CA GLY A 678 -7.71 -34.96 10.63
C GLY A 678 -9.16 -34.88 10.14
N ASN A 679 -9.98 -34.01 10.70
CA ASN A 679 -11.37 -33.83 10.24
C ASN A 679 -11.41 -33.06 8.92
N THR A 680 -12.31 -33.47 8.06
CA THR A 680 -12.61 -32.87 6.76
C THR A 680 -13.84 -31.95 6.86
N PHE A 681 -14.06 -31.11 5.85
CA PHE A 681 -15.17 -30.16 5.77
C PHE A 681 -15.65 -30.02 4.34
N ASP A 682 -16.93 -29.63 4.14
CA ASP A 682 -17.54 -29.52 2.82
C ASP A 682 -17.51 -28.10 2.26
N GLN A 683 -17.38 -27.08 3.12
CA GLN A 683 -17.37 -25.69 2.72
C GLN A 683 -16.26 -25.40 1.72
N LEU A 684 -16.53 -24.53 0.76
CA LEU A 684 -15.60 -24.11 -0.27
C LEU A 684 -15.16 -22.67 -0.04
N PRO A 685 -13.89 -22.34 -0.37
CA PRO A 685 -13.41 -20.98 -0.23
C PRO A 685 -13.99 -20.09 -1.34
N PHE A 686 -14.11 -18.78 -1.04
CA PHE A 686 -14.55 -17.79 -2.01
C PHE A 686 -13.41 -16.85 -2.44
N ALA A 687 -12.29 -16.86 -1.72
CA ALA A 687 -11.14 -16.02 -2.03
C ALA A 687 -9.82 -16.65 -1.57
N LEU A 688 -8.74 -16.27 -2.25
CA LEU A 688 -7.36 -16.55 -1.86
C LEU A 688 -6.67 -15.22 -1.54
N THR A 689 -5.93 -15.19 -0.44
CA THR A 689 -5.24 -13.98 0.04
C THR A 689 -3.80 -14.31 0.44
N PRO A 690 -2.90 -13.33 0.58
CA PRO A 690 -1.51 -13.61 0.93
C PRO A 690 -1.37 -14.53 2.13
N GLY A 691 -0.44 -15.49 2.04
CA GLY A 691 -0.10 -16.41 3.12
C GLY A 691 0.67 -15.74 4.26
N ALA A 692 0.80 -16.44 5.40
CA ALA A 692 1.48 -15.91 6.58
C ALA A 692 2.93 -15.46 6.27
N PRO A 693 3.42 -14.43 6.97
CA PRO A 693 4.83 -14.04 6.90
C PRO A 693 5.77 -15.19 7.23
N VAL A 694 7.00 -15.11 6.70
CA VAL A 694 8.02 -16.13 6.94
C VAL A 694 8.28 -16.28 8.45
N PRO A 695 8.30 -17.50 9.01
CA PRO A 695 8.54 -17.73 10.42
C PRO A 695 9.90 -17.20 10.89
N THR A 696 9.91 -16.31 11.87
CA THR A 696 11.11 -15.62 12.38
C THR A 696 11.50 -16.04 13.80
N LYS A 697 10.93 -17.12 14.33
CA LYS A 697 11.17 -17.57 15.71
C LYS A 697 12.66 -17.72 16.08
N PRO A 698 13.54 -18.32 15.26
CA PRO A 698 14.97 -18.40 15.59
C PRO A 698 15.65 -17.02 15.63
N LEU A 699 15.27 -16.10 14.73
CA LEU A 699 15.80 -14.75 14.69
C LEU A 699 15.39 -13.96 15.93
N ARG A 700 14.12 -14.05 16.32
CA ARG A 700 13.60 -13.42 17.56
C ARG A 700 14.34 -13.92 18.80
N ALA A 701 14.56 -15.23 18.90
CA ALA A 701 15.31 -15.83 20.02
C ALA A 701 16.75 -15.31 20.08
N SER A 702 17.43 -15.19 18.96
CA SER A 702 18.79 -14.65 18.86
C SER A 702 18.86 -13.17 19.28
N ILE A 703 17.89 -12.35 18.82
CA ILE A 703 17.79 -10.95 19.21
C ILE A 703 17.55 -10.81 20.72
N GLU A 704 16.66 -11.62 21.29
CA GLU A 704 16.37 -11.62 22.72
C GLU A 704 17.59 -11.98 23.56
N THR A 705 18.32 -13.05 23.19
CA THR A 705 19.59 -13.44 23.84
C THR A 705 20.61 -12.30 23.80
N THR A 706 20.73 -11.62 22.66
CA THR A 706 21.65 -10.48 22.54
C THR A 706 21.21 -9.31 23.43
N ALA A 707 19.92 -9.00 23.47
CA ALA A 707 19.39 -7.92 24.30
C ALA A 707 19.61 -8.20 25.79
N GLN A 708 19.47 -9.45 26.24
CA GLN A 708 19.77 -9.88 27.60
C GLN A 708 21.25 -9.70 27.93
N ALA A 709 22.16 -10.11 27.03
CA ALA A 709 23.59 -9.93 27.19
C ALA A 709 23.98 -8.46 27.31
N VAL A 710 23.43 -7.59 26.46
CA VAL A 710 23.65 -6.15 26.52
C VAL A 710 23.16 -5.57 27.85
N ALA A 711 21.94 -5.90 28.28
CA ALA A 711 21.36 -5.38 29.51
C ALA A 711 22.12 -5.81 30.76
N ALA A 712 22.68 -7.03 30.77
CA ALA A 712 23.45 -7.58 31.88
C ALA A 712 24.80 -6.85 32.11
N GLU A 713 25.38 -6.27 31.03
CA GLU A 713 26.68 -5.61 31.12
C GLU A 713 26.58 -4.08 31.27
N LEU A 714 25.39 -3.49 31.10
CA LEU A 714 25.23 -2.03 31.24
C LEU A 714 25.78 -1.50 32.55
N PRO A 715 26.47 -0.37 32.57
CA PRO A 715 26.62 0.62 31.49
C PRO A 715 27.74 0.31 30.48
N ARG A 716 28.46 -0.77 30.61
CA ARG A 716 29.42 -1.25 29.61
C ARG A 716 28.69 -2.01 28.49
N LEU A 717 29.25 -2.03 27.31
CA LEU A 717 28.72 -2.82 26.22
C LEU A 717 29.55 -4.10 25.99
N PRO A 718 28.90 -5.22 25.63
CA PRO A 718 29.62 -6.46 25.28
C PRO A 718 30.62 -6.26 24.14
N ARG A 719 31.80 -6.88 24.24
CA ARG A 719 32.77 -6.92 23.13
C ARG A 719 32.39 -8.00 22.14
N CYS A 720 31.56 -7.65 21.16
CA CYS A 720 31.13 -8.59 20.11
C CYS A 720 30.96 -7.87 18.77
N ALA A 721 30.92 -8.67 17.71
CA ALA A 721 30.79 -8.19 16.34
C ALA A 721 29.57 -7.28 16.12
N LEU A 722 28.41 -7.60 16.73
CA LEU A 722 27.21 -6.79 16.59
C LEU A 722 27.37 -5.41 17.21
N ILE A 723 27.97 -5.32 18.40
CA ILE A 723 28.16 -4.03 19.07
C ILE A 723 29.18 -3.18 18.31
N ASP A 724 30.24 -3.78 17.77
CA ASP A 724 31.17 -3.03 16.90
C ASP A 724 30.47 -2.46 15.66
N LEU A 725 29.56 -3.23 15.03
CA LEU A 725 28.75 -2.77 13.91
C LEU A 725 27.82 -1.62 14.30
N LEU A 726 27.12 -1.74 15.42
CA LEU A 726 26.21 -0.70 15.89
C LEU A 726 26.92 0.58 16.29
N LEU A 727 28.14 0.47 16.84
CA LEU A 727 29.01 1.59 17.15
C LEU A 727 29.79 2.11 15.94
N ARG A 728 29.71 1.43 14.79
CA ARG A 728 30.48 1.72 13.56
C ARG A 728 31.98 1.71 13.79
N HIS A 729 32.44 0.90 14.74
CA HIS A 729 33.87 0.73 14.98
C HIS A 729 34.53 -0.08 13.86
N PRO A 730 35.78 0.21 13.49
CA PRO A 730 36.56 -0.64 12.61
C PRO A 730 36.66 -2.07 13.19
N PRO A 731 36.84 -3.09 12.33
CA PRO A 731 37.06 -4.46 12.81
C PRO A 731 38.24 -4.54 13.75
N ARG A 732 38.04 -5.19 14.92
CA ARG A 732 39.14 -5.40 15.88
C ARG A 732 39.94 -6.64 15.48
N THR A 733 41.24 -6.51 15.48
CA THR A 733 42.20 -7.58 15.25
C THR A 733 42.93 -7.94 16.54
N ARG A 734 43.34 -9.21 16.70
CA ARG A 734 44.01 -9.71 17.92
C ARG A 734 45.35 -9.03 18.19
N ASP A 735 46.07 -8.69 17.14
CA ASP A 735 47.38 -8.02 17.21
C ASP A 735 47.29 -6.49 17.08
N GLY A 736 46.09 -5.95 16.91
CA GLY A 736 45.86 -4.53 16.67
C GLY A 736 46.38 -4.01 15.32
N ALA A 737 46.81 -4.92 14.43
CA ALA A 737 47.27 -4.53 13.11
C ALA A 737 46.14 -4.11 12.18
N PRO A 738 46.38 -3.19 11.21
CA PRO A 738 45.42 -2.86 10.19
C PRO A 738 45.09 -4.07 9.31
N LEU A 739 43.88 -4.05 8.69
CA LEU A 739 43.50 -5.10 7.76
C LEU A 739 44.50 -5.22 6.59
N PRO A 740 44.89 -6.46 6.23
CA PRO A 740 45.84 -6.66 5.13
C PRO A 740 45.23 -6.21 3.79
N ARG A 741 46.08 -5.66 2.92
CA ARG A 741 45.75 -5.19 1.57
C ARG A 741 46.86 -5.55 0.62
N SER A 742 46.67 -6.67 -0.07
CA SER A 742 47.61 -7.13 -1.13
C SER A 742 46.87 -7.32 -2.46
N ALA A 743 47.54 -7.86 -3.46
CA ALA A 743 46.92 -8.26 -4.71
C ALA A 743 46.07 -9.55 -4.62
N ASP A 744 46.26 -10.38 -3.59
CA ASP A 744 45.47 -11.60 -3.35
C ASP A 744 44.35 -11.34 -2.32
N THR A 745 43.22 -10.85 -2.82
CA THR A 745 42.04 -10.56 -1.99
C THR A 745 41.58 -11.77 -1.16
N VAL A 746 41.71 -13.00 -1.66
CA VAL A 746 41.34 -14.21 -0.92
C VAL A 746 42.28 -14.45 0.27
N ALA A 747 43.60 -14.23 0.06
CA ALA A 747 44.59 -14.31 1.14
C ALA A 747 44.33 -13.23 2.20
N ASP A 748 44.06 -12.00 1.78
CA ASP A 748 43.82 -10.87 2.67
C ASP A 748 42.56 -11.10 3.53
N ILE A 749 41.44 -11.49 2.93
CA ILE A 749 40.22 -11.78 3.68
C ILE A 749 40.42 -12.97 4.64
N THR A 750 41.14 -14.00 4.20
CA THR A 750 41.45 -15.17 5.07
C THR A 750 42.29 -14.74 6.26
N ALA A 751 43.37 -14.02 6.04
CA ALA A 751 44.26 -13.53 7.10
C ALA A 751 43.52 -12.58 8.07
N ALA A 752 42.76 -11.63 7.53
CA ALA A 752 41.93 -10.74 8.33
C ALA A 752 40.94 -11.51 9.20
N THR A 753 40.22 -12.49 8.63
CA THR A 753 39.25 -13.30 9.37
C THR A 753 39.87 -14.11 10.50
N LEU A 754 41.01 -14.72 10.28
CA LEU A 754 41.79 -15.47 11.29
C LEU A 754 42.31 -14.56 12.43
N ASN A 755 42.56 -13.31 12.14
CA ASN A 755 43.06 -12.31 13.09
C ASN A 755 41.94 -11.52 13.81
N LEU A 756 40.67 -11.72 13.51
CA LEU A 756 39.55 -11.03 14.19
C LEU A 756 39.52 -11.37 15.68
N ASP A 757 39.29 -10.34 16.51
CA ASP A 757 39.07 -10.46 17.96
C ASP A 757 37.60 -10.27 18.30
N SER A 758 36.79 -11.32 18.13
CA SER A 758 35.32 -11.31 18.38
C SER A 758 34.61 -10.14 17.70
N SER A 759 35.04 -9.76 16.49
CA SER A 759 34.60 -8.62 15.71
C SER A 759 34.06 -9.07 14.34
N TYR A 760 33.83 -8.14 13.43
CA TYR A 760 33.30 -8.40 12.10
C TYR A 760 34.30 -8.03 11.00
N LEU A 761 34.08 -8.55 9.80
CA LEU A 761 34.74 -8.12 8.60
C LEU A 761 33.70 -7.87 7.49
N ALA A 762 33.57 -6.66 7.02
CA ALA A 762 32.72 -6.31 5.90
C ALA A 762 33.46 -6.52 4.57
N VAL A 763 32.88 -7.34 3.68
CA VAL A 763 33.41 -7.56 2.32
C VAL A 763 32.43 -6.96 1.32
N HIS A 764 32.79 -5.83 0.74
CA HIS A 764 31.98 -5.11 -0.25
C HIS A 764 32.36 -5.51 -1.69
N GLY A 765 31.35 -5.64 -2.53
CA GLY A 765 31.53 -5.87 -3.97
C GLY A 765 30.20 -5.74 -4.71
N PRO A 766 30.13 -4.99 -5.82
CA PRO A 766 28.94 -4.87 -6.64
C PRO A 766 28.42 -6.21 -7.17
N PRO A 767 27.20 -6.29 -7.70
CA PRO A 767 26.69 -7.47 -8.41
C PRO A 767 27.66 -7.89 -9.53
N GLY A 768 27.88 -9.19 -9.72
CA GLY A 768 28.75 -9.71 -10.77
C GLY A 768 30.26 -9.73 -10.47
N THR A 769 30.73 -9.11 -9.38
CA THR A 769 32.18 -9.05 -9.05
C THR A 769 32.77 -10.34 -8.47
N GLY A 770 32.06 -11.44 -8.47
CA GLY A 770 32.56 -12.73 -8.00
C GLY A 770 32.60 -12.90 -6.47
N LYS A 771 31.81 -12.11 -5.68
CA LYS A 771 31.73 -12.25 -4.21
C LYS A 771 31.55 -13.70 -3.73
N THR A 772 30.61 -14.42 -4.33
CA THR A 772 30.32 -15.83 -3.97
C THR A 772 31.54 -16.74 -4.25
N HIS A 773 32.23 -16.53 -5.37
CA HIS A 773 33.46 -17.27 -5.71
C HIS A 773 34.58 -16.99 -4.70
N THR A 774 34.78 -15.70 -4.37
CA THR A 774 35.77 -15.27 -3.37
C THR A 774 35.44 -15.86 -2.00
N ALA A 775 34.16 -15.77 -1.55
CA ALA A 775 33.72 -16.32 -0.27
C ALA A 775 33.95 -17.85 -0.19
N ALA A 776 33.64 -18.61 -1.24
CA ALA A 776 33.87 -20.05 -1.27
C ALA A 776 35.37 -20.39 -1.11
N ARG A 777 36.27 -19.64 -1.76
CA ARG A 777 37.72 -19.82 -1.63
C ARG A 777 38.24 -19.45 -0.25
N VAL A 778 37.71 -18.37 0.34
CA VAL A 778 38.05 -17.96 1.71
C VAL A 778 37.63 -19.05 2.71
N ILE A 779 36.40 -19.56 2.60
CA ILE A 779 35.88 -20.60 3.49
C ILE A 779 36.78 -21.87 3.39
N ASN A 780 37.12 -22.28 2.19
CA ASN A 780 38.00 -23.44 1.99
C ASN A 780 39.38 -23.20 2.68
N ARG A 781 40.01 -22.03 2.50
CA ARG A 781 41.26 -21.71 3.19
C ARG A 781 41.11 -21.64 4.71
N LEU A 782 40.01 -21.11 5.23
CA LEU A 782 39.73 -21.05 6.67
C LEU A 782 39.58 -22.46 7.28
N VAL A 783 38.86 -23.33 6.60
CA VAL A 783 38.70 -24.72 7.05
C VAL A 783 40.03 -25.47 7.05
N THR A 784 40.80 -25.33 5.98
CA THR A 784 42.13 -25.90 5.93
C THR A 784 43.04 -25.37 7.06
N ALA A 785 42.99 -24.08 7.33
CA ALA A 785 43.79 -23.47 8.40
C ALA A 785 43.35 -23.88 9.82
N LEU A 786 42.05 -24.13 10.05
CA LEU A 786 41.50 -24.43 11.38
C LEU A 786 41.44 -25.92 11.70
N PHE A 787 41.28 -26.77 10.71
CA PHE A 787 41.02 -28.21 10.90
C PHE A 787 42.07 -29.13 10.25
N GLY A 788 43.09 -28.57 9.57
CA GLY A 788 44.11 -29.30 8.87
C GLY A 788 43.57 -30.05 7.63
N ASP A 789 44.39 -30.97 7.11
CA ASP A 789 44.05 -31.83 5.95
C ASP A 789 43.10 -32.99 6.26
N ASP A 790 42.08 -32.80 7.06
CA ASP A 790 41.09 -33.87 7.25
C ASP A 790 40.28 -34.07 5.94
N ARG A 791 40.65 -35.10 5.21
CA ARG A 791 40.09 -35.42 3.88
C ARG A 791 38.58 -35.58 3.86
N ARG A 792 37.93 -35.90 5.00
CA ARG A 792 36.45 -35.98 5.08
C ARG A 792 35.78 -34.62 5.09
N VAL A 793 36.39 -33.68 5.78
CA VAL A 793 35.90 -32.29 5.81
C VAL A 793 36.14 -31.61 4.46
N GLN A 794 37.34 -31.86 3.87
CA GLN A 794 37.73 -31.32 2.56
C GLN A 794 36.79 -31.86 1.45
N ALA A 795 36.51 -33.14 1.39
CA ALA A 795 35.61 -33.75 0.41
C ALA A 795 34.16 -33.22 0.52
N GLY A 796 33.67 -32.99 1.75
CA GLY A 796 32.35 -32.41 1.98
C GLY A 796 32.26 -30.97 1.51
N LEU A 797 33.30 -30.18 1.67
CA LEU A 797 33.36 -28.77 1.24
C LEU A 797 33.56 -28.61 -0.26
N ASP A 798 34.40 -29.45 -0.87
CA ASP A 798 34.58 -29.50 -2.32
C ASP A 798 33.23 -29.86 -3.01
N HIS A 799 32.50 -30.81 -2.45
CA HIS A 799 31.17 -31.16 -2.93
C HIS A 799 30.16 -30.01 -2.77
N ALA A 800 30.17 -29.29 -1.62
CA ALA A 800 29.28 -28.14 -1.41
C ALA A 800 29.64 -26.95 -2.32
N ALA A 801 30.94 -26.71 -2.51
CA ALA A 801 31.44 -25.67 -3.43
C ALA A 801 31.10 -26.02 -4.89
N GLN A 802 31.23 -27.28 -5.28
CA GLN A 802 30.85 -27.77 -6.61
C GLN A 802 29.36 -27.63 -6.87
N ASN A 803 28.51 -28.00 -5.87
CA ASN A 803 27.06 -27.82 -5.97
C ASN A 803 26.63 -26.36 -6.12
N VAL A 804 27.31 -25.43 -5.46
CA VAL A 804 27.07 -23.98 -5.62
C VAL A 804 27.48 -23.50 -7.01
N LEU A 805 28.58 -24.01 -7.55
CA LEU A 805 29.03 -23.70 -8.91
C LEU A 805 28.09 -24.32 -9.96
N ASP A 806 27.71 -25.58 -9.79
CA ASP A 806 26.82 -26.30 -10.72
C ASP A 806 25.39 -25.70 -10.72
N HIS A 807 24.91 -25.22 -9.57
CA HIS A 807 23.63 -24.51 -9.50
C HIS A 807 23.66 -23.16 -10.24
N ARG A 808 24.81 -22.47 -10.25
CA ARG A 808 24.97 -21.23 -11.02
C ARG A 808 25.07 -21.48 -12.51
N VAL A 809 25.76 -22.53 -12.92
CA VAL A 809 25.82 -22.92 -14.35
C VAL A 809 24.43 -23.29 -14.85
N ARG A 810 23.63 -24.03 -14.09
CA ARG A 810 22.24 -24.35 -14.46
C ARG A 810 21.31 -23.15 -14.48
N LEU A 811 21.50 -22.13 -13.62
CA LEU A 811 20.73 -20.88 -13.64
C LEU A 811 21.12 -19.97 -14.83
N CYS A 812 22.34 -20.05 -15.33
CA CYS A 812 22.78 -19.33 -16.54
C CYS A 812 22.34 -20.02 -17.84
N ASP A 813 22.16 -21.33 -17.82
CA ASP A 813 21.71 -22.13 -19.00
C ASP A 813 20.17 -22.18 -19.18
N HIS A 814 19.39 -21.65 -18.21
CA HIS A 814 17.92 -21.68 -18.23
C HIS A 814 17.24 -20.35 -18.62
N THR A 815 17.92 -19.48 -19.37
CA THR A 815 17.23 -18.32 -19.97
C THR A 815 16.50 -18.62 -21.27
N ASP A 816 16.57 -19.87 -21.79
CA ASP A 816 15.84 -20.27 -22.98
C ASP A 816 15.35 -21.72 -22.85
N ALA A 817 14.21 -21.95 -22.17
CA ALA A 817 13.18 -22.94 -22.53
C ALA A 817 12.18 -23.18 -21.38
N PRO A 818 10.88 -23.28 -21.66
CA PRO A 818 9.90 -23.69 -20.66
C PRO A 818 9.77 -25.23 -20.62
N GLY A 819 9.73 -25.77 -19.42
CA GLY A 819 9.13 -27.07 -19.21
C GLY A 819 9.96 -28.17 -18.59
N MET A 820 9.34 -28.74 -17.59
CA MET A 820 9.48 -30.05 -17.00
C MET A 820 10.38 -30.24 -15.77
N GLY A 821 9.68 -30.54 -14.74
CA GLY A 821 9.78 -31.00 -13.43
C GLY A 821 10.71 -32.17 -13.09
N GLY A 822 10.88 -32.38 -11.79
CA GLY A 822 11.41 -33.58 -11.20
C GLY A 822 12.19 -33.35 -9.92
N ASP A 823 11.45 -33.35 -8.81
CA ASP A 823 11.97 -33.49 -7.44
C ASP A 823 12.80 -34.74 -7.26
N GLN A 824 13.89 -34.64 -6.54
CA GLN A 824 14.25 -35.64 -5.54
C GLN A 824 15.14 -35.01 -4.46
N ALA A 825 14.54 -34.73 -3.31
CA ALA A 825 15.26 -34.48 -2.08
C ALA A 825 15.56 -35.85 -1.44
N VAL A 826 16.85 -36.17 -1.23
CA VAL A 826 17.28 -37.30 -0.43
C VAL A 826 17.67 -36.76 0.95
N ASP A 827 16.89 -37.13 1.95
CA ASP A 827 17.23 -36.97 3.37
C ASP A 827 18.40 -37.87 3.77
N HIS A 828 19.44 -37.31 4.31
CA HIS A 828 20.43 -38.01 5.11
C HIS A 828 20.60 -37.35 6.48
N PRO A 829 20.57 -38.13 7.58
CA PRO A 829 20.76 -37.61 8.93
C PRO A 829 22.24 -37.45 9.25
N GLY A 830 22.66 -36.30 9.60
CA GLY A 830 24.01 -36.00 10.09
C GLY A 830 24.46 -34.59 9.78
N GLY A 831 24.48 -33.74 10.80
CA GLY A 831 25.16 -32.45 10.97
C GLY A 831 25.47 -31.66 9.71
N GLY A 832 24.51 -31.04 9.09
CA GLY A 832 24.72 -30.29 7.85
C GLY A 832 24.75 -28.76 8.09
N VAL A 833 25.73 -28.12 7.52
CA VAL A 833 25.79 -26.67 7.29
C VAL A 833 24.67 -26.30 6.34
N ARG A 834 23.66 -25.53 6.78
CA ARG A 834 22.63 -24.97 5.90
C ARG A 834 23.09 -23.64 5.34
N LEU A 835 23.21 -23.56 4.03
CA LEU A 835 23.37 -22.35 3.26
C LEU A 835 21.98 -21.85 2.85
N ALA A 836 21.45 -20.86 3.57
CA ALA A 836 20.31 -20.08 3.08
C ALA A 836 20.81 -18.67 2.75
N GLY A 837 20.29 -18.08 1.71
CA GLY A 837 20.73 -16.78 1.20
C GLY A 837 20.87 -15.74 2.31
N ALA A 838 22.04 -15.12 2.35
CA ALA A 838 22.42 -13.95 3.14
C ALA A 838 22.78 -14.12 4.63
N GLY A 839 23.04 -15.32 5.17
CA GLY A 839 23.57 -15.41 6.54
C GLY A 839 24.32 -16.72 6.79
N TRP A 840 25.61 -16.64 7.08
CA TRP A 840 26.44 -17.79 7.41
C TRP A 840 26.56 -17.95 8.93
N SER A 841 26.21 -19.10 9.47
CA SER A 841 26.56 -19.45 10.85
C SER A 841 27.23 -20.82 10.87
N VAL A 842 28.39 -20.90 11.49
CA VAL A 842 29.11 -22.15 11.77
C VAL A 842 28.86 -22.49 13.23
N HIS A 843 28.10 -23.54 13.53
CA HIS A 843 27.97 -24.08 14.88
C HIS A 843 29.08 -25.14 15.14
N ARG A 844 29.82 -24.94 16.21
CA ARG A 844 30.65 -25.98 16.83
C ARG A 844 29.75 -26.90 17.64
N GLN A 845 29.91 -28.19 17.48
CA GLN A 845 29.70 -29.17 18.58
C GLN A 845 30.89 -29.16 19.48
#